data_9d0a280f2fa718de928d43ce84ac459d
#
_entry.id   9d0a280f2fa718de928d43ce84ac459d
#
_cell.length_a   1.000
_cell.length_b   1.000
_cell.length_c   1.000
_cell.angle_alpha   90.00
_cell.angle_beta   90.00
_cell.angle_gamma   90.00
#
_symmetry.space_group_name_H-M   'P 1'
#
loop_
_entity.id
_entity.type
_entity.pdbx_description
1 polymer ?
#
loop_
_entity_poly.entity_id
_entity_poly.type
_entity_poly.pdbx_seq_one_letter_code
_entity_poly.pdbx_strand_id
1 'polypeptide(L)'
;MENIYLTIVLAPLVGAILAGFFGSTLGRKGSHWVTSTGVGISALLSLYVLKGFMYDGLETFNGTVYTWMVSGGLSMEVGFLVDHLTAVMITVVTFVSFCVHIYTIGYMADDEHNWPKTSLAGKNSYQRFFSYISLFTFSMLMLVMSNNFMQLFFGWEAVGLVSYLLIGFWSVRPTAIFANLKAFLVNRVGDFGFILGIAAIVMYTNSLDYAEVFAAAPGLADTQIQIWGDSSWSLMTVIGILLFIGAMGKSAQVPLHVWLPDSMEGPTPISALIHAATMVTAGIFMVARMSPLYELSEMALSFILVIGATTAFFTGLIGIVQNDIKRVVAYSTLSQLGYMMVALGASAYAAGIFHLMTHAFFKALLFLAAGSVIIGMHHDQDIRNMGGVRKYMPITYWTSLLGSLALIGFPGFSGFFSKDAIIEAVHHSTIAGSGYAYWLVLAGVFVTALYSFRMFFLVFHGEGPRDEHAKDHLHESPKVVTVPLILLAIPSVFLGYLTIDTMLFGDWFKDALYVLPEHDTLAAVQAMVHSGDGMLGHTFASVAFYLAMGGLALAFYLYMINPALAEKIKNTLAPLHTVLDKKYWFDEVYQAVFAAGSRGIGKFLWLVGDRGLIDGLAVNGSAHTVGWLASIVRHVQTGYLYHYAIAMILGLLLLLTWFVYL
;
A
#
# COMPACT_ATOMS: atom_id res chain seq x y z
N MET A 1 -12.32 29.01 -0.35
CA MET A 1 -11.72 27.71 0.06
C MET A 1 -11.22 26.91 -1.13
N GLU A 2 -11.92 26.88 -2.26
CA GLU A 2 -11.56 26.08 -3.45
C GLU A 2 -10.11 26.30 -3.93
N ASN A 3 -9.66 27.58 -4.04
CA ASN A 3 -8.26 27.86 -4.39
C ASN A 3 -7.23 27.30 -3.37
N ILE A 4 -7.63 27.17 -2.10
CA ILE A 4 -6.78 26.56 -1.08
C ILE A 4 -6.67 25.06 -1.35
N TYR A 5 -7.79 24.39 -1.63
CA TYR A 5 -7.82 22.97 -1.95
C TYR A 5 -7.02 22.64 -3.22
N LEU A 6 -7.18 23.45 -4.27
CA LEU A 6 -6.36 23.36 -5.49
C LEU A 6 -4.86 23.53 -5.19
N THR A 7 -4.50 24.50 -4.35
CA THR A 7 -3.10 24.73 -3.99
C THR A 7 -2.52 23.56 -3.21
N ILE A 8 -3.29 22.98 -2.27
CA ILE A 8 -2.86 21.78 -1.51
C ILE A 8 -2.47 20.65 -2.46
N VAL A 9 -3.27 20.39 -3.49
CA VAL A 9 -3.02 19.31 -4.43
C VAL A 9 -1.91 19.67 -5.44
N LEU A 10 -1.94 20.87 -6.01
CA LEU A 10 -1.07 21.24 -7.14
C LEU A 10 0.35 21.65 -6.71
N ALA A 11 0.57 22.13 -5.49
CA ALA A 11 1.90 22.57 -5.08
C ALA A 11 2.94 21.44 -5.09
N PRO A 12 2.66 20.20 -4.61
CA PRO A 12 3.56 19.06 -4.80
C PRO A 12 3.77 18.68 -6.26
N LEU A 13 2.74 18.77 -7.10
CA LEU A 13 2.85 18.48 -8.53
C LEU A 13 3.80 19.46 -9.24
N VAL A 14 3.67 20.75 -8.97
CA VAL A 14 4.57 21.77 -9.51
C VAL A 14 6.01 21.49 -9.07
N GLY A 15 6.23 21.18 -7.79
CA GLY A 15 7.53 20.76 -7.27
C GLY A 15 8.10 19.54 -8.02
N ALA A 16 7.27 18.52 -8.24
CA ALA A 16 7.66 17.32 -8.96
C ALA A 16 8.05 17.60 -10.42
N ILE A 17 7.26 18.40 -11.13
CA ILE A 17 7.52 18.79 -12.53
C ILE A 17 8.84 19.57 -12.62
N LEU A 18 9.04 20.57 -11.77
CA LEU A 18 10.24 21.39 -11.79
C LEU A 18 11.50 20.58 -11.47
N ALA A 19 11.45 19.72 -10.44
CA ALA A 19 12.57 18.87 -10.10
C ALA A 19 12.83 17.77 -11.13
N GLY A 20 11.78 17.23 -11.77
CA GLY A 20 11.88 16.15 -12.76
C GLY A 20 12.41 16.62 -14.11
N PHE A 21 11.81 17.66 -14.68
CA PHE A 21 12.16 18.12 -16.02
C PHE A 21 13.32 19.13 -16.02
N PHE A 22 13.43 19.96 -14.99
CA PHE A 22 14.44 21.01 -14.90
C PHE A 22 15.51 20.73 -13.85
N GLY A 23 15.55 19.49 -13.29
CA GLY A 23 16.46 19.10 -12.22
C GLY A 23 17.95 19.26 -12.56
N SER A 24 18.32 19.05 -13.83
CA SER A 24 19.70 19.28 -14.30
C SER A 24 20.14 20.75 -14.19
N THR A 25 19.22 21.69 -14.44
CA THR A 25 19.44 23.14 -14.36
C THR A 25 19.36 23.63 -12.91
N LEU A 26 18.38 23.15 -12.13
CA LEU A 26 18.17 23.51 -10.72
C LEU A 26 19.28 22.96 -9.81
N GLY A 27 19.91 21.86 -10.23
CA GLY A 27 20.87 21.14 -9.40
C GLY A 27 20.23 20.49 -8.17
N ARG A 28 21.05 19.91 -7.30
CA ARG A 28 20.59 19.20 -6.08
C ARG A 28 19.85 20.16 -5.12
N LYS A 29 20.43 21.33 -4.84
CA LYS A 29 19.85 22.32 -3.93
C LYS A 29 18.53 22.87 -4.42
N GLY A 30 18.44 23.27 -5.69
CA GLY A 30 17.19 23.78 -6.26
C GLY A 30 16.08 22.75 -6.23
N SER A 31 16.36 21.49 -6.57
CA SER A 31 15.37 20.42 -6.63
C SER A 31 14.78 20.09 -5.24
N HIS A 32 15.61 19.94 -4.19
CA HIS A 32 15.04 19.66 -2.87
C HIS A 32 14.32 20.88 -2.27
N TRP A 33 14.77 22.10 -2.53
CA TRP A 33 14.07 23.29 -2.06
C TRP A 33 12.70 23.47 -2.72
N VAL A 34 12.61 23.30 -4.03
CA VAL A 34 11.33 23.46 -4.76
C VAL A 34 10.31 22.42 -4.30
N THR A 35 10.71 21.16 -4.22
CA THR A 35 9.80 20.07 -3.81
C THR A 35 9.42 20.19 -2.32
N SER A 36 10.39 20.44 -1.43
CA SER A 36 10.11 20.60 0.00
C SER A 36 9.24 21.82 0.29
N THR A 37 9.43 22.92 -0.44
CA THR A 37 8.58 24.11 -0.31
C THR A 37 7.16 23.82 -0.80
N GLY A 38 7.00 23.14 -1.95
CA GLY A 38 5.68 22.76 -2.47
C GLY A 38 4.89 21.91 -1.47
N VAL A 39 5.52 20.86 -0.94
CA VAL A 39 4.89 20.00 0.08
C VAL A 39 4.69 20.76 1.41
N GLY A 40 5.61 21.65 1.79
CA GLY A 40 5.48 22.50 2.98
C GLY A 40 4.29 23.45 2.90
N ILE A 41 4.04 24.06 1.73
CA ILE A 41 2.85 24.87 1.48
C ILE A 41 1.59 24.02 1.66
N SER A 42 1.56 22.82 1.05
CA SER A 42 0.43 21.90 1.20
C SER A 42 0.20 21.52 2.67
N ALA A 43 1.26 21.27 3.45
CA ALA A 43 1.15 20.92 4.86
C ALA A 43 0.59 22.09 5.69
N LEU A 44 1.06 23.30 5.47
CA LEU A 44 0.55 24.50 6.16
C LEU A 44 -0.92 24.77 5.83
N LEU A 45 -1.29 24.66 4.55
CA LEU A 45 -2.68 24.85 4.13
C LEU A 45 -3.59 23.72 4.64
N SER A 46 -3.11 22.48 4.71
CA SER A 46 -3.86 21.36 5.29
C SER A 46 -4.10 21.57 6.80
N LEU A 47 -3.11 22.05 7.53
CA LEU A 47 -3.28 22.45 8.94
C LEU A 47 -4.26 23.62 9.10
N TYR A 48 -4.26 24.58 8.17
CA TYR A 48 -5.23 25.65 8.15
C TYR A 48 -6.67 25.14 7.93
N VAL A 49 -6.86 24.18 7.00
CA VAL A 49 -8.16 23.53 6.77
C VAL A 49 -8.59 22.75 8.01
N LEU A 50 -7.69 21.98 8.61
CA LEU A 50 -7.97 21.24 9.85
C LEU A 50 -8.41 22.17 10.98
N LYS A 51 -7.69 23.29 11.16
CA LYS A 51 -8.08 24.34 12.13
C LYS A 51 -9.49 24.87 11.84
N GLY A 52 -9.82 25.08 10.55
CA GLY A 52 -11.14 25.54 10.12
C GLY A 52 -12.27 24.61 10.58
N PHE A 53 -12.07 23.30 10.44
CA PHE A 53 -13.02 22.29 10.93
C PHE A 53 -13.06 22.21 12.47
N MET A 54 -11.91 22.37 13.15
CA MET A 54 -11.84 22.24 14.61
C MET A 54 -12.45 23.43 15.35
N TYR A 55 -12.23 24.65 14.85
CA TYR A 55 -12.50 25.86 15.63
C TYR A 55 -13.37 26.91 14.93
N ASP A 56 -13.34 26.94 13.60
CA ASP A 56 -13.97 28.02 12.83
C ASP A 56 -15.30 27.59 12.19
N GLY A 57 -15.77 26.34 12.44
CA GLY A 57 -17.04 25.82 11.93
C GLY A 57 -17.09 25.68 10.40
N LEU A 58 -15.95 25.33 9.79
CA LEU A 58 -15.86 25.14 8.34
C LEU A 58 -16.82 24.03 7.91
N GLU A 59 -17.67 24.31 6.92
CA GLU A 59 -18.61 23.35 6.36
C GLU A 59 -17.92 22.42 5.34
N THR A 60 -18.49 21.22 5.20
CA THR A 60 -18.05 20.25 4.18
C THR A 60 -18.17 20.85 2.79
N PHE A 61 -17.12 20.75 2.02
CA PHE A 61 -17.07 21.16 0.63
C PHE A 61 -17.18 19.93 -0.28
N ASN A 62 -18.17 19.93 -1.18
CA ASN A 62 -18.27 18.97 -2.28
C ASN A 62 -18.51 19.76 -3.56
N GLY A 63 -17.55 19.72 -4.51
CA GLY A 63 -17.65 20.50 -5.72
C GLY A 63 -16.75 20.01 -6.84
N THR A 64 -17.25 20.17 -8.08
CA THR A 64 -16.54 19.86 -9.32
C THR A 64 -15.59 21.00 -9.67
N VAL A 65 -14.32 20.68 -9.93
CA VAL A 65 -13.32 21.62 -10.43
C VAL A 65 -13.47 21.79 -11.94
N TYR A 66 -13.57 20.67 -12.68
CA TYR A 66 -13.90 20.67 -14.10
C TYR A 66 -14.42 19.29 -14.53
N THR A 67 -15.25 19.28 -15.57
CA THR A 67 -15.75 18.07 -16.20
C THR A 67 -14.79 17.64 -17.31
N TRP A 68 -14.21 16.45 -17.17
CA TRP A 68 -13.27 15.90 -18.16
C TRP A 68 -14.01 15.36 -19.40
N MET A 69 -15.05 14.55 -19.15
CA MET A 69 -15.81 13.90 -20.22
C MET A 69 -17.23 13.60 -19.78
N VAL A 70 -18.18 13.67 -20.70
CA VAL A 70 -19.54 13.16 -20.53
C VAL A 70 -19.80 12.15 -21.64
N SER A 71 -20.23 10.94 -21.27
CA SER A 71 -20.53 9.88 -22.23
C SER A 71 -21.68 9.00 -21.71
N GLY A 72 -22.71 8.80 -22.54
CA GLY A 72 -23.84 7.93 -22.21
C GLY A 72 -24.64 8.34 -20.96
N GLY A 73 -24.61 9.63 -20.59
CA GLY A 73 -25.24 10.15 -19.37
C GLY A 73 -24.36 10.11 -18.14
N LEU A 74 -23.17 9.48 -18.21
CA LEU A 74 -22.17 9.49 -17.14
C LEU A 74 -21.29 10.72 -17.28
N SER A 75 -21.11 11.45 -16.17
CA SER A 75 -20.16 12.55 -16.07
C SER A 75 -18.88 12.05 -15.39
N MET A 76 -17.74 12.31 -16.04
CA MET A 76 -16.40 12.04 -15.49
C MET A 76 -15.77 13.38 -15.12
N GLU A 77 -15.61 13.60 -13.83
CA GLU A 77 -15.24 14.91 -13.29
C GLU A 77 -13.99 14.82 -12.42
N VAL A 78 -13.28 15.93 -12.34
CA VAL A 78 -12.30 16.18 -11.30
C VAL A 78 -12.95 17.13 -10.31
N GLY A 79 -13.13 16.65 -9.09
CA GLY A 79 -13.79 17.38 -8.03
C GLY A 79 -13.14 17.11 -6.68
N PHE A 80 -13.58 17.82 -5.66
CA PHE A 80 -13.09 17.65 -4.30
C PHE A 80 -14.23 17.46 -3.32
N LEU A 81 -14.07 16.47 -2.45
CA LEU A 81 -14.84 16.30 -1.23
C LEU A 81 -13.89 16.58 -0.05
N VAL A 82 -14.12 17.69 0.64
CA VAL A 82 -13.35 18.06 1.83
C VAL A 82 -14.29 18.14 3.02
N ASP A 83 -14.26 17.08 3.79
CA ASP A 83 -14.99 16.88 5.04
C ASP A 83 -14.00 16.58 6.18
N HIS A 84 -14.50 16.21 7.34
CA HIS A 84 -13.68 15.91 8.51
C HIS A 84 -12.71 14.73 8.28
N LEU A 85 -13.10 13.70 7.51
CA LEU A 85 -12.22 12.58 7.14
C LEU A 85 -11.10 13.06 6.21
N THR A 86 -11.44 13.82 5.16
CA THR A 86 -10.45 14.38 4.23
C THR A 86 -9.49 15.32 4.94
N ALA A 87 -9.99 16.19 5.86
CA ALA A 87 -9.16 17.13 6.61
C ALA A 87 -8.07 16.41 7.44
N VAL A 88 -8.42 15.29 8.09
CA VAL A 88 -7.44 14.46 8.81
C VAL A 88 -6.43 13.86 7.82
N MET A 89 -6.90 13.27 6.72
CA MET A 89 -6.05 12.58 5.75
C MET A 89 -5.05 13.52 5.07
N ILE A 90 -5.50 14.69 4.56
CA ILE A 90 -4.58 15.64 3.92
C ILE A 90 -3.54 16.19 4.90
N THR A 91 -3.90 16.39 6.17
CA THR A 91 -2.99 16.86 7.21
C THR A 91 -1.91 15.80 7.49
N VAL A 92 -2.31 14.55 7.70
CA VAL A 92 -1.39 13.44 7.95
C VAL A 92 -0.44 13.21 6.78
N VAL A 93 -0.99 13.12 5.56
CA VAL A 93 -0.22 12.89 4.34
C VAL A 93 0.81 13.98 4.10
N THR A 94 0.39 15.25 4.15
CA THR A 94 1.28 16.37 3.82
C THR A 94 2.32 16.62 4.90
N PHE A 95 1.98 16.50 6.19
CA PHE A 95 2.92 16.68 7.28
C PHE A 95 4.01 15.59 7.29
N VAL A 96 3.61 14.33 7.18
CA VAL A 96 4.56 13.20 7.12
C VAL A 96 5.44 13.34 5.88
N SER A 97 4.85 13.65 4.72
CA SER A 97 5.59 13.86 3.48
C SER A 97 6.60 15.02 3.60
N PHE A 98 6.23 16.12 4.24
CA PHE A 98 7.15 17.23 4.49
C PHE A 98 8.34 16.81 5.34
N CYS A 99 8.12 16.08 6.44
CA CYS A 99 9.19 15.52 7.26
C CYS A 99 10.11 14.59 6.46
N VAL A 100 9.52 13.74 5.61
CA VAL A 100 10.27 12.84 4.72
C VAL A 100 11.10 13.62 3.70
N HIS A 101 10.58 14.69 3.11
CA HIS A 101 11.33 15.52 2.16
C HIS A 101 12.58 16.14 2.82
N ILE A 102 12.44 16.71 4.03
CA ILE A 102 13.58 17.26 4.76
C ILE A 102 14.59 16.17 5.13
N TYR A 103 14.12 15.03 5.65
CA TYR A 103 14.96 13.87 5.98
C TYR A 103 15.76 13.37 4.78
N THR A 104 15.14 13.32 3.60
CA THR A 104 15.72 12.85 2.35
C THR A 104 16.96 13.64 1.94
N ILE A 105 17.05 14.93 2.29
CA ILE A 105 18.22 15.77 2.01
C ILE A 105 19.49 15.12 2.59
N GLY A 106 19.42 14.62 3.83
CA GLY A 106 20.54 13.93 4.47
C GLY A 106 20.71 12.50 4.01
N TYR A 107 19.61 11.74 3.88
CA TYR A 107 19.68 10.33 3.51
C TYR A 107 20.24 10.09 2.11
N MET A 108 19.86 10.93 1.14
CA MET A 108 20.29 10.82 -0.26
C MET A 108 21.59 11.63 -0.56
N ALA A 109 22.26 12.14 0.45
CA ALA A 109 23.46 12.98 0.26
C ALA A 109 24.54 12.25 -0.55
N ASP A 110 24.75 10.97 -0.25
CA ASP A 110 25.81 10.13 -0.83
C ASP A 110 25.26 9.10 -1.83
N ASP A 111 24.07 9.31 -2.41
CA ASP A 111 23.41 8.35 -3.32
C ASP A 111 24.24 8.01 -4.56
N GLU A 112 25.17 8.86 -4.96
CA GLU A 112 26.07 8.63 -6.11
C GLU A 112 26.83 7.30 -6.01
N HIS A 113 27.15 6.86 -4.79
CA HIS A 113 27.85 5.60 -4.53
C HIS A 113 26.99 4.35 -4.81
N ASN A 114 25.69 4.49 -4.90
CA ASN A 114 24.74 3.40 -5.21
C ASN A 114 24.68 3.08 -6.72
N TRP A 115 25.34 3.89 -7.57
CA TRP A 115 25.25 3.78 -9.01
C TRP A 115 26.61 3.45 -9.63
N PRO A 116 26.70 2.50 -10.60
CA PRO A 116 27.91 2.31 -11.40
C PRO A 116 28.26 3.61 -12.14
N LYS A 117 29.54 3.98 -12.18
CA LYS A 117 30.03 5.21 -12.84
C LYS A 117 29.60 5.35 -14.30
N THR A 118 29.35 4.22 -14.98
CA THR A 118 28.90 4.16 -16.38
C THR A 118 27.39 4.27 -16.53
N SER A 119 26.62 4.26 -15.44
CA SER A 119 25.16 4.23 -15.49
C SER A 119 24.58 5.61 -15.81
N LEU A 120 23.88 5.73 -16.92
CA LEU A 120 23.07 6.91 -17.23
C LEU A 120 21.93 7.13 -16.21
N ALA A 121 21.42 6.03 -15.64
CA ALA A 121 20.38 6.08 -14.62
C ALA A 121 20.83 6.72 -13.30
N GLY A 122 22.14 6.75 -13.00
CA GLY A 122 22.71 7.45 -11.86
C GLY A 122 22.79 8.97 -12.03
N LYS A 123 22.72 9.48 -13.28
CA LYS A 123 22.73 10.92 -13.52
C LYS A 123 21.46 11.55 -12.96
N ASN A 124 21.62 12.63 -12.19
CA ASN A 124 20.51 13.34 -11.56
C ASN A 124 19.58 12.44 -10.69
N SER A 125 20.10 11.34 -10.13
CA SER A 125 19.33 10.42 -9.29
C SER A 125 18.71 11.16 -8.11
N TYR A 126 19.45 12.04 -7.45
CA TYR A 126 18.98 12.88 -6.36
C TYR A 126 17.74 13.72 -6.74
N GLN A 127 17.82 14.47 -7.86
CA GLN A 127 16.72 15.32 -8.34
C GLN A 127 15.50 14.48 -8.73
N ARG A 128 15.73 13.35 -9.42
CA ARG A 128 14.68 12.40 -9.79
C ARG A 128 13.97 11.83 -8.57
N PHE A 129 14.71 11.51 -7.51
CA PHE A 129 14.14 11.03 -6.26
C PHE A 129 13.19 12.05 -5.65
N PHE A 130 13.61 13.32 -5.54
CA PHE A 130 12.77 14.40 -5.03
C PHE A 130 11.55 14.65 -5.90
N SER A 131 11.67 14.54 -7.22
CA SER A 131 10.52 14.59 -8.12
C SER A 131 9.51 13.48 -7.81
N TYR A 132 9.97 12.24 -7.63
CA TYR A 132 9.09 11.10 -7.39
C TYR A 132 8.38 11.16 -6.04
N ILE A 133 9.04 11.54 -4.94
CA ILE A 133 8.38 11.64 -3.64
C ILE A 133 7.34 12.78 -3.61
N SER A 134 7.61 13.88 -4.33
CA SER A 134 6.65 14.97 -4.48
C SER A 134 5.45 14.56 -5.34
N LEU A 135 5.70 13.85 -6.46
CA LEU A 135 4.64 13.28 -7.32
C LEU A 135 3.79 12.26 -6.57
N PHE A 136 4.41 11.48 -5.69
CA PHE A 136 3.70 10.52 -4.84
C PHE A 136 2.74 11.22 -3.87
N THR A 137 3.17 12.33 -3.28
CA THR A 137 2.33 13.16 -2.42
C THR A 137 1.14 13.73 -3.18
N PHE A 138 1.36 14.28 -4.38
CA PHE A 138 0.28 14.73 -5.26
C PHE A 138 -0.72 13.60 -5.56
N SER A 139 -0.23 12.41 -5.92
CA SER A 139 -1.08 11.26 -6.25
C SER A 139 -1.97 10.85 -5.08
N MET A 140 -1.42 10.85 -3.86
CA MET A 140 -2.19 10.54 -2.66
C MET A 140 -3.23 11.61 -2.34
N LEU A 141 -2.90 12.89 -2.53
CA LEU A 141 -3.86 13.99 -2.34
C LEU A 141 -5.03 13.92 -3.33
N MET A 142 -4.76 13.59 -4.61
CA MET A 142 -5.81 13.36 -5.60
C MET A 142 -6.75 12.21 -5.20
N LEU A 143 -6.21 11.18 -4.55
CA LEU A 143 -6.99 10.05 -4.07
C LEU A 143 -7.90 10.45 -2.89
N VAL A 144 -7.33 11.04 -1.82
CA VAL A 144 -8.06 11.30 -0.58
C VAL A 144 -9.05 12.47 -0.69
N MET A 145 -8.86 13.37 -1.64
CA MET A 145 -9.75 14.50 -1.89
C MET A 145 -10.80 14.22 -2.97
N SER A 146 -10.84 13.01 -3.54
CA SER A 146 -11.81 12.66 -4.57
C SER A 146 -13.25 12.72 -4.06
N ASN A 147 -14.17 13.18 -4.90
CA ASN A 147 -15.62 13.14 -4.66
C ASN A 147 -16.35 12.10 -5.52
N ASN A 148 -15.62 11.33 -6.30
CA ASN A 148 -16.18 10.34 -7.22
C ASN A 148 -15.24 9.14 -7.39
N PHE A 149 -15.81 8.00 -7.82
CA PHE A 149 -15.09 6.74 -7.99
C PHE A 149 -14.03 6.76 -9.09
N MET A 150 -14.22 7.53 -10.16
CA MET A 150 -13.25 7.63 -11.25
C MET A 150 -11.98 8.34 -10.80
N GLN A 151 -12.11 9.47 -10.10
CA GLN A 151 -10.97 10.20 -9.56
C GLN A 151 -10.27 9.40 -8.45
N LEU A 152 -11.04 8.71 -7.60
CA LEU A 152 -10.48 7.79 -6.61
C LEU A 152 -9.59 6.74 -7.28
N PHE A 153 -10.10 6.10 -8.35
CA PHE A 153 -9.34 5.11 -9.12
C PHE A 153 -8.12 5.72 -9.82
N PHE A 154 -8.23 6.93 -10.36
CA PHE A 154 -7.09 7.66 -10.94
C PHE A 154 -5.97 7.87 -9.90
N GLY A 155 -6.30 8.39 -8.73
CA GLY A 155 -5.32 8.56 -7.64
C GLY A 155 -4.74 7.22 -7.17
N TRP A 156 -5.56 6.17 -7.12
CA TRP A 156 -5.20 4.80 -6.78
C TRP A 156 -4.15 4.20 -7.71
N GLU A 157 -4.34 4.40 -9.01
CA GLU A 157 -3.39 3.97 -10.04
C GLU A 157 -2.11 4.82 -10.05
N ALA A 158 -2.24 6.14 -9.87
CA ALA A 158 -1.11 7.05 -9.81
C ALA A 158 -0.19 6.72 -8.63
N VAL A 159 -0.74 6.47 -7.44
CA VAL A 159 0.01 6.01 -6.26
C VAL A 159 0.71 4.68 -6.56
N GLY A 160 0.03 3.75 -7.23
CA GLY A 160 0.60 2.47 -7.65
C GLY A 160 1.78 2.62 -8.60
N LEU A 161 1.65 3.46 -9.62
CA LEU A 161 2.71 3.74 -10.59
C LEU A 161 3.93 4.41 -9.94
N VAL A 162 3.71 5.44 -9.13
CA VAL A 162 4.83 6.15 -8.49
C VAL A 162 5.52 5.27 -7.46
N SER A 163 4.78 4.41 -6.74
CA SER A 163 5.40 3.42 -5.83
C SER A 163 6.29 2.43 -6.59
N TYR A 164 5.87 1.97 -7.77
CA TYR A 164 6.70 1.14 -8.65
C TYR A 164 8.03 1.82 -9.00
N LEU A 165 7.99 3.11 -9.39
CA LEU A 165 9.18 3.90 -9.69
C LEU A 165 10.09 4.08 -8.47
N LEU A 166 9.50 4.23 -7.30
CA LEU A 166 10.22 4.44 -6.04
C LEU A 166 10.83 3.14 -5.49
N ILE A 167 10.12 2.02 -5.50
CA ILE A 167 10.63 0.72 -5.04
C ILE A 167 11.80 0.27 -5.93
N GLY A 168 11.65 0.42 -7.25
CA GLY A 168 12.69 0.13 -8.24
C GLY A 168 13.68 1.27 -8.48
N PHE A 169 13.79 2.23 -7.55
CA PHE A 169 14.62 3.42 -7.73
C PHE A 169 16.07 3.06 -8.11
N TRP A 170 16.69 2.15 -7.38
CA TRP A 170 17.99 1.59 -7.71
C TRP A 170 17.88 0.48 -8.76
N SER A 171 17.48 0.85 -9.97
CA SER A 171 17.21 -0.07 -11.09
C SER A 171 18.44 -0.87 -11.58
N VAL A 172 19.61 -0.62 -11.02
CA VAL A 172 20.84 -1.41 -11.25
C VAL A 172 20.90 -2.67 -10.36
N ARG A 173 20.02 -2.78 -9.36
CA ARG A 173 19.95 -3.92 -8.44
C ARG A 173 18.87 -4.90 -8.93
N PRO A 174 19.20 -6.15 -9.26
CA PRO A 174 18.22 -7.15 -9.69
C PRO A 174 17.11 -7.38 -8.65
N THR A 175 17.44 -7.29 -7.36
CA THR A 175 16.48 -7.43 -6.25
C THR A 175 15.44 -6.31 -6.26
N ALA A 176 15.85 -5.07 -6.54
CA ALA A 176 14.94 -3.93 -6.63
C ALA A 176 14.03 -4.02 -7.87
N ILE A 177 14.55 -4.51 -9.00
CA ILE A 177 13.75 -4.76 -10.21
C ILE A 177 12.72 -5.86 -9.96
N PHE A 178 13.10 -6.94 -9.26
CA PHE A 178 12.15 -7.99 -8.89
C PHE A 178 11.09 -7.46 -7.92
N ALA A 179 11.49 -6.70 -6.91
CA ALA A 179 10.60 -6.17 -5.88
C ALA A 179 9.55 -5.20 -6.45
N ASN A 180 9.95 -4.28 -7.35
CA ASN A 180 9.02 -3.34 -7.94
C ASN A 180 8.03 -4.01 -8.89
N LEU A 181 8.50 -4.98 -9.71
CA LEU A 181 7.63 -5.75 -10.58
C LEU A 181 6.60 -6.56 -9.76
N LYS A 182 7.05 -7.23 -8.70
CA LYS A 182 6.18 -7.96 -7.78
C LYS A 182 5.13 -7.04 -7.15
N ALA A 183 5.56 -5.87 -6.62
CA ALA A 183 4.67 -4.90 -6.02
C ALA A 183 3.62 -4.42 -7.04
N PHE A 184 4.03 -4.10 -8.26
CA PHE A 184 3.12 -3.64 -9.30
C PHE A 184 2.10 -4.73 -9.69
N LEU A 185 2.54 -5.95 -9.97
CA LEU A 185 1.67 -7.03 -10.42
C LEU A 185 0.66 -7.47 -9.33
N VAL A 186 1.12 -7.60 -8.08
CA VAL A 186 0.22 -7.97 -6.97
C VAL A 186 -0.83 -6.90 -6.73
N ASN A 187 -0.45 -5.62 -6.75
CA ASN A 187 -1.40 -4.52 -6.63
C ASN A 187 -2.39 -4.51 -7.80
N ARG A 188 -1.94 -4.83 -9.02
CA ARG A 188 -2.80 -4.88 -10.21
C ARG A 188 -3.91 -5.93 -10.10
N VAL A 189 -3.65 -7.05 -9.42
CA VAL A 189 -4.69 -8.04 -9.10
C VAL A 189 -5.78 -7.41 -8.21
N GLY A 190 -5.38 -6.64 -7.19
CA GLY A 190 -6.31 -5.87 -6.37
C GLY A 190 -7.09 -4.83 -7.18
N ASP A 191 -6.38 -4.07 -8.01
CA ASP A 191 -6.97 -3.01 -8.84
C ASP A 191 -8.02 -3.55 -9.82
N PHE A 192 -7.84 -4.80 -10.31
CA PHE A 192 -8.84 -5.47 -11.14
C PHE A 192 -10.15 -5.73 -10.39
N GLY A 193 -10.07 -6.22 -9.14
CA GLY A 193 -11.26 -6.34 -8.29
C GLY A 193 -11.92 -4.99 -8.05
N PHE A 194 -11.13 -3.96 -7.76
CA PHE A 194 -11.63 -2.61 -7.49
C PHE A 194 -12.40 -2.03 -8.69
N ILE A 195 -11.87 -2.12 -9.92
CA ILE A 195 -12.56 -1.61 -11.10
C ILE A 195 -13.84 -2.38 -11.41
N LEU A 196 -13.88 -3.69 -11.13
CA LEU A 196 -15.11 -4.48 -11.26
C LEU A 196 -16.17 -4.03 -10.25
N GLY A 197 -15.78 -3.68 -9.02
CA GLY A 197 -16.67 -3.08 -8.02
C GLY A 197 -17.24 -1.75 -8.49
N ILE A 198 -16.40 -0.88 -9.03
CA ILE A 198 -16.84 0.41 -9.62
C ILE A 198 -17.78 0.17 -10.81
N ALA A 199 -17.47 -0.79 -11.69
CA ALA A 199 -18.33 -1.13 -12.82
C ALA A 199 -19.71 -1.62 -12.37
N ALA A 200 -19.77 -2.43 -11.30
CA ALA A 200 -21.03 -2.86 -10.70
C ALA A 200 -21.82 -1.67 -10.12
N ILE A 201 -21.18 -0.74 -9.44
CA ILE A 201 -21.80 0.49 -8.95
C ILE A 201 -22.42 1.26 -10.12
N VAL A 202 -21.65 1.55 -11.16
CA VAL A 202 -22.15 2.29 -12.34
C VAL A 202 -23.30 1.56 -13.02
N MET A 203 -23.24 0.25 -13.13
CA MET A 203 -24.27 -0.58 -13.78
C MET A 203 -25.66 -0.43 -13.10
N TYR A 204 -25.68 -0.27 -11.78
CA TYR A 204 -26.93 -0.22 -11.00
C TYR A 204 -27.33 1.19 -10.56
N THR A 205 -26.39 2.14 -10.45
CA THR A 205 -26.69 3.52 -10.04
C THR A 205 -26.65 4.53 -11.20
N ASN A 206 -26.03 4.16 -12.32
CA ASN A 206 -25.71 5.05 -13.44
C ASN A 206 -24.97 6.33 -13.01
N SER A 207 -24.20 6.28 -11.93
CA SER A 207 -23.41 7.40 -11.44
C SER A 207 -22.03 6.95 -10.94
N LEU A 208 -21.09 7.90 -10.97
CA LEU A 208 -19.76 7.79 -10.36
C LEU A 208 -19.60 8.69 -9.13
N ASP A 209 -20.51 9.65 -8.93
CA ASP A 209 -20.49 10.59 -7.81
C ASP A 209 -20.82 9.89 -6.50
N TYR A 210 -20.06 10.18 -5.43
CA TYR A 210 -20.29 9.54 -4.13
C TYR A 210 -21.65 9.86 -3.54
N ALA A 211 -22.08 11.12 -3.58
CA ALA A 211 -23.33 11.54 -2.99
C ALA A 211 -24.53 10.86 -3.68
N GLU A 212 -24.51 10.79 -5.01
CA GLU A 212 -25.55 10.11 -5.80
C GLU A 212 -25.58 8.60 -5.53
N VAL A 213 -24.40 7.96 -5.51
CA VAL A 213 -24.28 6.51 -5.27
C VAL A 213 -24.75 6.17 -3.84
N PHE A 214 -24.32 6.94 -2.83
CA PHE A 214 -24.72 6.69 -1.44
C PHE A 214 -26.20 6.92 -1.22
N ALA A 215 -26.80 7.91 -1.89
CA ALA A 215 -28.24 8.14 -1.86
C ALA A 215 -29.06 7.00 -2.52
N ALA A 216 -28.52 6.38 -3.57
CA ALA A 216 -29.17 5.27 -4.28
C ALA A 216 -28.99 3.91 -3.56
N ALA A 217 -27.92 3.72 -2.81
CA ALA A 217 -27.52 2.44 -2.22
C ALA A 217 -28.59 1.78 -1.32
N PRO A 218 -29.31 2.49 -0.44
CA PRO A 218 -30.36 1.87 0.37
C PRO A 218 -31.47 1.22 -0.47
N GLY A 219 -31.80 1.80 -1.64
CA GLY A 219 -32.77 1.24 -2.57
C GLY A 219 -32.32 -0.05 -3.27
N LEU A 220 -31.02 -0.35 -3.21
CA LEU A 220 -30.39 -1.53 -3.81
C LEU A 220 -30.06 -2.62 -2.78
N ALA A 221 -30.34 -2.42 -1.49
CA ALA A 221 -29.93 -3.32 -0.41
C ALA A 221 -30.45 -4.76 -0.60
N ASP A 222 -31.68 -4.93 -1.08
CA ASP A 222 -32.32 -6.23 -1.30
C ASP A 222 -32.08 -6.79 -2.71
N THR A 223 -31.32 -6.08 -3.55
CA THR A 223 -31.08 -6.51 -4.94
C THR A 223 -30.18 -7.74 -4.95
N GLN A 224 -30.63 -8.77 -5.67
CA GLN A 224 -29.90 -10.02 -5.87
C GLN A 224 -29.36 -10.10 -7.30
N ILE A 225 -28.15 -10.61 -7.45
CA ILE A 225 -27.51 -10.86 -8.75
C ILE A 225 -27.09 -12.33 -8.87
N GLN A 226 -27.13 -12.85 -10.08
CA GLN A 226 -26.63 -14.19 -10.40
C GLN A 226 -25.23 -14.05 -11.01
N ILE A 227 -24.23 -14.62 -10.36
CA ILE A 227 -22.84 -14.60 -10.84
C ILE A 227 -22.48 -15.95 -11.51
N TRP A 228 -22.93 -17.06 -10.93
CA TRP A 228 -22.62 -18.39 -11.43
C TRP A 228 -23.77 -19.35 -11.17
N GLY A 229 -24.28 -19.96 -12.24
CA GLY A 229 -25.39 -20.91 -12.16
C GLY A 229 -26.65 -20.28 -11.55
N ASP A 230 -27.34 -21.03 -10.70
CA ASP A 230 -28.60 -20.59 -10.04
C ASP A 230 -28.36 -19.90 -8.67
N SER A 231 -27.11 -19.71 -8.26
CA SER A 231 -26.82 -19.05 -6.97
C SER A 231 -27.00 -17.54 -7.07
N SER A 232 -27.89 -17.00 -6.23
CA SER A 232 -28.08 -15.55 -6.09
C SER A 232 -27.21 -15.00 -4.96
N TRP A 233 -26.62 -13.82 -5.19
CA TRP A 233 -25.79 -13.10 -4.26
C TRP A 233 -26.36 -11.69 -4.05
N SER A 234 -26.28 -11.16 -2.82
CA SER A 234 -26.60 -9.76 -2.58
C SER A 234 -25.65 -8.86 -3.40
N LEU A 235 -26.22 -7.90 -4.13
CA LEU A 235 -25.48 -6.92 -4.91
C LEU A 235 -24.48 -6.15 -4.03
N MET A 236 -24.91 -5.70 -2.84
CA MET A 236 -24.07 -4.96 -1.92
C MET A 236 -22.88 -5.80 -1.41
N THR A 237 -23.10 -7.10 -1.18
CA THR A 237 -22.03 -8.03 -0.83
C THR A 237 -20.99 -8.13 -1.94
N VAL A 238 -21.44 -8.27 -3.19
CA VAL A 238 -20.51 -8.38 -4.34
C VAL A 238 -19.73 -7.08 -4.53
N ILE A 239 -20.39 -5.93 -4.51
CA ILE A 239 -19.74 -4.62 -4.59
C ILE A 239 -18.73 -4.47 -3.45
N GLY A 240 -19.13 -4.72 -2.21
CA GLY A 240 -18.25 -4.60 -1.04
C GLY A 240 -17.01 -5.48 -1.11
N ILE A 241 -17.16 -6.77 -1.48
CA ILE A 241 -16.02 -7.69 -1.63
C ILE A 241 -15.10 -7.24 -2.77
N LEU A 242 -15.63 -6.83 -3.92
CA LEU A 242 -14.83 -6.39 -5.07
C LEU A 242 -14.04 -5.11 -4.75
N LEU A 243 -14.65 -4.13 -4.09
CA LEU A 243 -13.95 -2.94 -3.62
C LEU A 243 -12.87 -3.32 -2.59
N PHE A 244 -13.19 -4.23 -1.67
CA PHE A 244 -12.22 -4.69 -0.66
C PHE A 244 -11.04 -5.47 -1.26
N ILE A 245 -11.21 -6.22 -2.36
CA ILE A 245 -10.09 -6.83 -3.08
C ILE A 245 -9.10 -5.74 -3.53
N GLY A 246 -9.57 -4.58 -3.97
CA GLY A 246 -8.73 -3.43 -4.22
C GLY A 246 -7.97 -2.96 -2.97
N ALA A 247 -8.68 -2.83 -1.85
CA ALA A 247 -8.09 -2.48 -0.56
C ALA A 247 -7.05 -3.52 -0.10
N MET A 248 -7.31 -4.83 -0.31
CA MET A 248 -6.34 -5.89 -0.01
C MET A 248 -5.02 -5.72 -0.75
N GLY A 249 -5.06 -5.26 -2.00
CA GLY A 249 -3.86 -4.95 -2.78
C GLY A 249 -3.05 -3.83 -2.16
N LYS A 250 -3.61 -2.62 -2.06
CA LYS A 250 -2.90 -1.43 -1.57
C LYS A 250 -2.54 -1.52 -0.08
N SER A 251 -3.46 -1.98 0.75
CA SER A 251 -3.23 -2.14 2.20
C SER A 251 -2.63 -3.49 2.58
N ALA A 252 -2.14 -4.23 1.59
CA ALA A 252 -1.36 -5.45 1.76
C ALA A 252 -1.99 -6.45 2.75
N GLN A 253 -3.27 -6.78 2.54
CA GLN A 253 -3.95 -7.81 3.33
C GLN A 253 -3.73 -9.20 2.71
N VAL A 254 -3.70 -10.23 3.54
CA VAL A 254 -3.59 -11.63 3.06
C VAL A 254 -4.75 -11.91 2.09
N PRO A 255 -4.50 -12.56 0.92
CA PRO A 255 -3.25 -13.11 0.43
C PRO A 255 -2.38 -12.12 -0.40
N LEU A 256 -2.80 -10.88 -0.63
CA LEU A 256 -2.09 -9.90 -1.47
C LEU A 256 -0.98 -9.11 -0.73
N HIS A 257 -0.54 -9.59 0.43
CA HIS A 257 0.43 -8.90 1.31
C HIS A 257 1.91 -9.04 0.90
N VAL A 258 2.23 -10.00 0.04
CA VAL A 258 3.61 -10.47 -0.24
C VAL A 258 4.55 -9.42 -0.83
N TRP A 259 4.03 -8.35 -1.41
CA TRP A 259 4.82 -7.30 -2.05
C TRP A 259 5.44 -6.33 -1.04
N LEU A 260 4.77 -6.11 0.12
CA LEU A 260 5.15 -5.04 1.04
C LEU A 260 6.54 -5.25 1.69
N PRO A 261 6.91 -6.45 2.18
CA PRO A 261 8.25 -6.66 2.74
C PRO A 261 9.37 -6.51 1.70
N ASP A 262 9.12 -6.84 0.45
CA ASP A 262 10.11 -6.72 -0.62
C ASP A 262 10.26 -5.27 -1.12
N SER A 263 9.26 -4.41 -0.89
CA SER A 263 9.38 -2.97 -1.16
C SER A 263 10.46 -2.27 -0.34
N MET A 264 11.02 -2.95 0.68
CA MET A 264 12.18 -2.49 1.46
C MET A 264 13.48 -2.42 0.65
N GLU A 265 13.52 -2.92 -0.58
CA GLU A 265 14.64 -2.73 -1.51
C GLU A 265 14.82 -1.26 -1.95
N GLY A 266 13.79 -0.45 -1.87
CA GLY A 266 13.87 1.00 -2.11
C GLY A 266 14.57 1.77 -0.97
N PRO A 267 15.01 3.03 -1.22
CA PRO A 267 15.57 3.90 -0.19
C PRO A 267 14.63 4.10 1.01
N THR A 268 15.18 4.19 2.22
CA THR A 268 14.39 4.22 3.47
C THR A 268 13.36 5.36 3.58
N PRO A 269 13.60 6.58 3.05
CA PRO A 269 12.57 7.63 3.03
C PRO A 269 11.27 7.20 2.32
N ILE A 270 11.40 6.36 1.29
CA ILE A 270 10.25 5.79 0.58
C ILE A 270 9.49 4.83 1.50
N SER A 271 10.21 3.99 2.25
CA SER A 271 9.58 3.07 3.19
C SER A 271 8.74 3.83 4.22
N ALA A 272 9.24 4.95 4.74
CA ALA A 272 8.47 5.82 5.62
C ALA A 272 7.23 6.40 4.92
N LEU A 273 7.38 6.92 3.69
CA LEU A 273 6.30 7.58 2.98
C LEU A 273 5.20 6.58 2.56
N ILE A 274 5.57 5.45 1.92
CA ILE A 274 4.62 4.44 1.42
C ILE A 274 3.88 3.76 2.57
N HIS A 275 4.58 3.42 3.67
CA HIS A 275 4.06 2.51 4.69
C HIS A 275 3.48 3.20 5.93
N ALA A 276 3.70 4.51 6.10
CA ALA A 276 3.15 5.22 7.24
C ALA A 276 1.82 5.93 6.93
N ALA A 277 1.79 6.77 5.89
CA ALA A 277 0.71 7.75 5.72
C ALA A 277 0.04 7.74 4.34
N THR A 278 0.51 6.91 3.37
CA THR A 278 0.06 7.06 1.98
C THR A 278 -0.46 5.77 1.37
N MET A 279 0.29 5.09 0.51
CA MET A 279 -0.22 3.99 -0.32
C MET A 279 -0.95 2.90 0.49
N VAL A 280 -0.35 2.44 1.58
CA VAL A 280 -0.95 1.35 2.37
C VAL A 280 -2.17 1.79 3.19
N THR A 281 -2.33 3.09 3.40
CA THR A 281 -3.52 3.66 4.06
C THR A 281 -4.65 3.95 3.09
N ALA A 282 -4.39 3.91 1.77
CA ALA A 282 -5.41 4.16 0.75
C ALA A 282 -6.59 3.18 0.83
N GLY A 283 -6.32 1.88 1.07
CA GLY A 283 -7.38 0.89 1.24
C GLY A 283 -8.18 1.09 2.53
N ILE A 284 -7.53 1.48 3.63
CA ILE A 284 -8.20 1.84 4.88
C ILE A 284 -9.13 3.04 4.66
N PHE A 285 -8.61 4.10 4.04
CA PHE A 285 -9.39 5.29 3.69
C PHE A 285 -10.58 4.95 2.79
N MET A 286 -10.36 4.14 1.74
CA MET A 286 -11.43 3.77 0.81
C MET A 286 -12.54 3.00 1.52
N VAL A 287 -12.22 2.00 2.34
CA VAL A 287 -13.24 1.24 3.09
C VAL A 287 -13.99 2.15 4.05
N ALA A 288 -13.32 3.04 4.76
CA ALA A 288 -13.98 4.02 5.63
C ALA A 288 -14.89 4.98 4.85
N ARG A 289 -14.40 5.53 3.74
CA ARG A 289 -15.17 6.43 2.85
C ARG A 289 -16.43 5.75 2.30
N MET A 290 -16.34 4.44 2.02
CA MET A 290 -17.45 3.64 1.48
C MET A 290 -18.30 2.99 2.58
N SER A 291 -18.20 3.45 3.84
CA SER A 291 -19.03 2.95 4.94
C SER A 291 -20.53 2.88 4.61
N PRO A 292 -21.16 3.84 3.87
CA PRO A 292 -22.57 3.73 3.48
C PRO A 292 -22.89 2.50 2.62
N LEU A 293 -21.91 1.96 1.88
CA LEU A 293 -22.09 0.74 1.09
C LEU A 293 -21.80 -0.52 1.93
N TYR A 294 -20.78 -0.50 2.77
CA TYR A 294 -20.37 -1.65 3.58
C TYR A 294 -21.39 -1.98 4.68
N GLU A 295 -22.02 -0.98 5.29
CA GLU A 295 -23.08 -1.18 6.29
C GLU A 295 -24.30 -1.93 5.74
N LEU A 296 -24.50 -1.95 4.42
CA LEU A 296 -25.58 -2.71 3.75
C LEU A 296 -25.23 -4.19 3.53
N SER A 297 -24.06 -4.68 3.99
CA SER A 297 -23.64 -6.08 3.83
C SER A 297 -22.79 -6.57 5.01
N GLU A 298 -23.41 -7.21 5.97
CA GLU A 298 -22.71 -7.89 7.07
C GLU A 298 -21.70 -8.94 6.57
N MET A 299 -21.97 -9.61 5.44
CA MET A 299 -21.05 -10.57 4.87
C MET A 299 -19.76 -9.90 4.38
N ALA A 300 -19.85 -8.72 3.77
CA ALA A 300 -18.66 -7.95 3.37
C ALA A 300 -17.88 -7.47 4.60
N LEU A 301 -18.56 -6.97 5.63
CA LEU A 301 -17.96 -6.59 6.91
C LEU A 301 -17.24 -7.77 7.58
N SER A 302 -17.90 -8.93 7.65
CA SER A 302 -17.32 -10.17 8.18
C SER A 302 -16.06 -10.60 7.40
N PHE A 303 -16.08 -10.48 6.08
CA PHE A 303 -14.94 -10.80 5.24
C PHE A 303 -13.75 -9.87 5.52
N ILE A 304 -13.99 -8.55 5.63
CA ILE A 304 -12.98 -7.56 6.02
C ILE A 304 -12.40 -7.89 7.39
N LEU A 305 -13.27 -8.17 8.36
CA LEU A 305 -12.92 -8.47 9.75
C LEU A 305 -11.98 -9.68 9.85
N VAL A 306 -12.35 -10.80 9.21
CA VAL A 306 -11.59 -12.05 9.25
C VAL A 306 -10.24 -11.91 8.53
N ILE A 307 -10.23 -11.30 7.35
CA ILE A 307 -8.97 -11.07 6.60
C ILE A 307 -8.05 -10.12 7.37
N GLY A 308 -8.60 -9.05 7.95
CA GLY A 308 -7.86 -8.11 8.78
C GLY A 308 -7.21 -8.78 9.99
N ALA A 309 -7.98 -9.58 10.74
CA ALA A 309 -7.48 -10.30 11.92
C ALA A 309 -6.40 -11.32 11.56
N THR A 310 -6.61 -12.09 10.50
CA THR A 310 -5.63 -13.05 9.97
C THR A 310 -4.34 -12.32 9.59
N THR A 311 -4.43 -11.20 8.87
CA THR A 311 -3.27 -10.38 8.50
C THR A 311 -2.56 -9.86 9.75
N ALA A 312 -3.29 -9.28 10.72
CA ALA A 312 -2.72 -8.69 11.91
C ALA A 312 -1.83 -9.67 12.69
N PHE A 313 -2.33 -10.86 12.93
CA PHE A 313 -1.64 -11.84 13.76
C PHE A 313 -0.53 -12.59 13.02
N PHE A 314 -0.85 -13.19 11.88
CA PHE A 314 0.11 -14.06 11.17
C PHE A 314 1.28 -13.30 10.59
N THR A 315 1.10 -12.08 10.12
CA THR A 315 2.23 -11.26 9.65
C THR A 315 3.07 -10.74 10.83
N GLY A 316 2.44 -10.48 11.99
CA GLY A 316 3.14 -10.14 13.22
C GLY A 316 4.10 -11.25 13.66
N LEU A 317 3.69 -12.53 13.59
CA LEU A 317 4.54 -13.67 13.90
C LEU A 317 5.80 -13.73 13.03
N ILE A 318 5.70 -13.39 11.73
CA ILE A 318 6.88 -13.32 10.84
C ILE A 318 7.87 -12.26 11.35
N GLY A 319 7.39 -11.13 11.89
CA GLY A 319 8.23 -10.07 12.46
C GLY A 319 9.20 -10.55 13.53
N ILE A 320 8.84 -11.60 14.29
CA ILE A 320 9.70 -12.16 15.35
C ILE A 320 11.01 -12.76 14.80
N VAL A 321 10.97 -13.34 13.59
CA VAL A 321 12.11 -14.05 13.00
C VAL A 321 12.92 -13.18 12.00
N GLN A 322 12.43 -12.00 11.64
CA GLN A 322 13.13 -11.12 10.71
C GLN A 322 14.40 -10.53 11.34
N ASN A 323 15.46 -10.40 10.54
CA ASN A 323 16.74 -9.86 10.96
C ASN A 323 17.13 -8.54 10.25
N ASP A 324 16.42 -8.16 9.19
CA ASP A 324 16.55 -6.85 8.54
C ASP A 324 15.72 -5.81 9.30
N ILE A 325 16.35 -4.70 9.73
CA ILE A 325 15.70 -3.65 10.54
C ILE A 325 14.47 -3.07 9.83
N LYS A 326 14.54 -2.84 8.51
CA LYS A 326 13.41 -2.34 7.71
C LYS A 326 12.31 -3.37 7.59
N ARG A 327 12.66 -4.66 7.39
CA ARG A 327 11.67 -5.73 7.27
C ARG A 327 10.93 -5.99 8.58
N VAL A 328 11.57 -5.87 9.75
CA VAL A 328 10.86 -5.93 11.05
C VAL A 328 9.80 -4.85 11.12
N VAL A 329 10.14 -3.60 10.78
CA VAL A 329 9.19 -2.48 10.77
C VAL A 329 8.11 -2.69 9.70
N ALA A 330 8.43 -3.29 8.55
CA ALA A 330 7.49 -3.60 7.48
C ALA A 330 6.44 -4.65 7.91
N TYR A 331 6.85 -5.75 8.53
CA TYR A 331 5.91 -6.75 9.08
C TYR A 331 5.05 -6.18 10.20
N SER A 332 5.62 -5.28 11.00
CA SER A 332 4.82 -4.56 11.98
C SER A 332 3.80 -3.61 11.34
N THR A 333 4.10 -3.05 10.16
CA THR A 333 3.11 -2.27 9.38
C THR A 333 1.97 -3.16 8.89
N LEU A 334 2.28 -4.32 8.29
CA LEU A 334 1.27 -5.30 7.88
C LEU A 334 0.33 -5.66 9.03
N SER A 335 0.91 -5.93 10.21
CA SER A 335 0.14 -6.23 11.41
C SER A 335 -0.80 -5.08 11.79
N GLN A 336 -0.32 -3.83 11.83
CA GLN A 336 -1.14 -2.68 12.20
C GLN A 336 -2.22 -2.35 11.15
N LEU A 337 -1.94 -2.54 9.86
CA LEU A 337 -2.96 -2.44 8.81
C LEU A 337 -4.06 -3.48 8.99
N GLY A 338 -3.71 -4.69 9.44
CA GLY A 338 -4.67 -5.70 9.84
C GLY A 338 -5.57 -5.23 10.99
N TYR A 339 -5.00 -4.59 12.04
CA TYR A 339 -5.81 -3.98 13.12
C TYR A 339 -6.79 -2.92 12.59
N MET A 340 -6.36 -2.07 11.66
CA MET A 340 -7.25 -1.07 11.05
C MET A 340 -8.39 -1.75 10.27
N MET A 341 -8.10 -2.80 9.51
CA MET A 341 -9.13 -3.55 8.79
C MET A 341 -10.10 -4.25 9.75
N VAL A 342 -9.60 -4.76 10.88
CA VAL A 342 -10.47 -5.32 11.94
C VAL A 342 -11.42 -4.26 12.47
N ALA A 343 -10.95 -3.04 12.72
CA ALA A 343 -11.81 -1.93 13.14
C ALA A 343 -12.89 -1.62 12.10
N LEU A 344 -12.51 -1.53 10.82
CA LEU A 344 -13.45 -1.25 9.73
C LEU A 344 -14.48 -2.38 9.57
N GLY A 345 -14.06 -3.64 9.65
CA GLY A 345 -14.95 -4.80 9.58
C GLY A 345 -15.88 -4.96 10.80
N ALA A 346 -15.50 -4.37 11.93
CA ALA A 346 -16.34 -4.27 13.13
C ALA A 346 -17.21 -3.01 13.16
N SER A 347 -17.35 -2.29 12.04
CA SER A 347 -18.06 -1.00 11.89
C SER A 347 -17.52 0.14 12.77
N ALA A 348 -16.34 -0.03 13.37
CA ALA A 348 -15.64 1.00 14.13
C ALA A 348 -14.75 1.86 13.23
N TYR A 349 -15.32 2.43 12.16
CA TYR A 349 -14.57 3.19 11.15
C TYR A 349 -13.77 4.33 11.74
N ALA A 350 -14.35 5.08 12.68
CA ALA A 350 -13.64 6.17 13.35
C ALA A 350 -12.40 5.68 14.11
N ALA A 351 -12.46 4.51 14.78
CA ALA A 351 -11.29 3.91 15.44
C ALA A 351 -10.24 3.48 14.41
N GLY A 352 -10.65 2.95 13.26
CA GLY A 352 -9.75 2.60 12.16
C GLY A 352 -8.97 3.81 11.63
N ILE A 353 -9.66 4.92 11.37
CA ILE A 353 -9.05 6.18 10.91
C ILE A 353 -8.22 6.85 12.03
N PHE A 354 -8.67 6.80 13.26
CA PHE A 354 -7.91 7.29 14.40
C PHE A 354 -6.59 6.53 14.57
N HIS A 355 -6.62 5.20 14.44
CA HIS A 355 -5.40 4.40 14.47
C HIS A 355 -4.52 4.66 13.24
N LEU A 356 -5.10 4.89 12.05
CA LEU A 356 -4.36 5.32 10.87
C LEU A 356 -3.59 6.62 11.14
N MET A 357 -4.23 7.62 11.74
CA MET A 357 -3.62 8.90 12.06
C MET A 357 -2.43 8.72 13.02
N THR A 358 -2.62 8.03 14.14
CA THR A 358 -1.54 7.81 15.12
C THR A 358 -0.42 6.95 14.54
N HIS A 359 -0.79 5.89 13.78
CA HIS A 359 0.13 5.00 13.09
C HIS A 359 1.03 5.75 12.11
N ALA A 360 0.50 6.70 11.35
CA ALA A 360 1.27 7.45 10.38
C ALA A 360 2.48 8.14 11.03
N PHE A 361 2.31 8.71 12.21
CA PHE A 361 3.38 9.39 12.92
C PHE A 361 4.42 8.42 13.51
N PHE A 362 4.00 7.43 14.30
CA PHE A 362 4.98 6.55 14.91
C PHE A 362 5.63 5.59 13.90
N LYS A 363 4.98 5.25 12.79
CA LYS A 363 5.61 4.44 11.73
C LYS A 363 6.59 5.22 10.89
N ALA A 364 6.25 6.44 10.49
CA ALA A 364 7.22 7.30 9.84
C ALA A 364 8.46 7.48 10.73
N LEU A 365 8.25 7.74 12.02
CA LEU A 365 9.32 7.84 13.01
C LEU A 365 10.19 6.59 13.05
N LEU A 366 9.60 5.39 13.15
CA LEU A 366 10.35 4.13 13.23
C LEU A 366 11.14 3.82 11.95
N PHE A 367 10.55 4.05 10.77
CA PHE A 367 11.27 3.87 9.52
C PHE A 367 12.42 4.88 9.35
N LEU A 368 12.19 6.14 9.67
CA LEU A 368 13.23 7.16 9.56
C LEU A 368 14.33 6.95 10.62
N ALA A 369 13.98 6.51 11.83
CA ALA A 369 14.96 6.11 12.85
C ALA A 369 15.79 4.91 12.40
N ALA A 370 15.16 3.88 11.79
CA ALA A 370 15.88 2.77 11.18
C ALA A 370 16.83 3.25 10.08
N GLY A 371 16.39 4.18 9.23
CA GLY A 371 17.24 4.78 8.20
C GLY A 371 18.40 5.59 8.78
N SER A 372 18.21 6.28 9.90
CA SER A 372 19.29 6.97 10.62
C SER A 372 20.34 5.97 11.13
N VAL A 373 19.91 4.84 11.70
CA VAL A 373 20.82 3.74 12.11
C VAL A 373 21.57 3.18 10.90
N ILE A 374 20.89 2.94 9.78
CA ILE A 374 21.49 2.43 8.54
C ILE A 374 22.57 3.38 8.00
N ILE A 375 22.35 4.71 8.04
CA ILE A 375 23.39 5.69 7.69
C ILE A 375 24.60 5.52 8.60
N GLY A 376 24.40 5.48 9.92
CA GLY A 376 25.48 5.30 10.90
C GLY A 376 26.23 3.97 10.77
N MET A 377 25.55 2.91 10.33
CA MET A 377 26.10 1.55 10.14
C MET A 377 26.61 1.29 8.71
N HIS A 378 26.95 2.33 7.94
CA HIS A 378 27.46 2.19 6.56
C HIS A 378 26.60 1.30 5.65
N HIS A 379 25.28 1.47 5.74
CA HIS A 379 24.25 0.75 4.97
C HIS A 379 24.06 -0.74 5.36
N ASP A 380 24.63 -1.24 6.46
CA ASP A 380 24.23 -2.53 7.02
C ASP A 380 22.81 -2.43 7.61
N GLN A 381 21.97 -3.42 7.27
CA GLN A 381 20.57 -3.50 7.69
C GLN A 381 20.32 -4.68 8.64
N ASP A 382 21.30 -5.56 8.86
CA ASP A 382 21.15 -6.74 9.71
C ASP A 382 21.29 -6.36 11.20
N ILE A 383 20.19 -6.48 11.95
CA ILE A 383 20.16 -6.15 13.39
C ILE A 383 21.11 -7.00 14.22
N ARG A 384 21.58 -8.15 13.72
CA ARG A 384 22.54 -9.03 14.39
C ARG A 384 23.97 -8.48 14.38
N ASN A 385 24.28 -7.61 13.43
CA ASN A 385 25.57 -6.94 13.30
C ASN A 385 25.63 -5.64 14.08
N MET A 386 24.48 -5.14 14.53
CA MET A 386 24.34 -3.92 15.32
C MET A 386 24.57 -4.21 16.81
N GLY A 387 24.43 -3.21 17.65
CA GLY A 387 24.52 -3.27 19.09
C GLY A 387 25.14 -2.02 19.67
N GLY A 388 24.76 -1.63 20.88
CA GLY A 388 25.32 -0.49 21.59
C GLY A 388 25.17 0.89 20.91
N VAL A 389 24.42 0.99 19.83
CA VAL A 389 24.25 2.20 19.00
C VAL A 389 23.79 3.41 19.81
N ARG A 390 23.08 3.20 20.95
CA ARG A 390 22.59 4.27 21.83
C ARG A 390 23.68 5.22 22.32
N LYS A 391 24.93 4.76 22.43
CA LYS A 391 26.04 5.57 22.94
C LYS A 391 26.50 6.62 21.90
N TYR A 392 26.32 6.34 20.64
CA TYR A 392 26.78 7.14 19.53
C TYR A 392 25.65 7.97 18.89
N MET A 393 24.39 7.45 18.96
CA MET A 393 23.21 8.06 18.32
C MET A 393 22.08 8.28 19.34
N PRO A 394 22.25 9.20 20.30
CA PRO A 394 21.28 9.40 21.39
C PRO A 394 19.93 9.92 20.91
N ILE A 395 19.87 10.82 19.91
CA ILE A 395 18.59 11.35 19.39
C ILE A 395 17.82 10.25 18.69
N THR A 396 18.51 9.49 17.83
CA THR A 396 17.93 8.34 17.12
C THR A 396 17.45 7.27 18.11
N TYR A 397 18.18 7.02 19.19
CA TYR A 397 17.78 6.12 20.27
C TYR A 397 16.46 6.51 20.93
N TRP A 398 16.38 7.76 21.44
CA TRP A 398 15.20 8.20 22.15
C TRP A 398 13.97 8.29 21.25
N THR A 399 14.13 8.77 20.03
CA THR A 399 13.02 8.84 19.07
C THR A 399 12.54 7.44 18.64
N SER A 400 13.45 6.47 18.47
CA SER A 400 13.10 5.09 18.22
C SER A 400 12.39 4.44 19.41
N LEU A 401 12.81 4.74 20.64
CA LEU A 401 12.14 4.26 21.85
C LEU A 401 10.70 4.79 21.93
N LEU A 402 10.51 6.10 21.73
CA LEU A 402 9.17 6.72 21.75
C LEU A 402 8.25 6.11 20.68
N GLY A 403 8.76 5.90 19.47
CA GLY A 403 8.01 5.23 18.42
C GLY A 403 7.68 3.77 18.74
N SER A 404 8.60 3.04 19.36
CA SER A 404 8.38 1.65 19.78
C SER A 404 7.36 1.55 20.91
N LEU A 405 7.39 2.44 21.89
CA LEU A 405 6.39 2.52 22.97
C LEU A 405 5.00 2.85 22.42
N ALA A 406 4.92 3.81 21.48
CA ALA A 406 3.67 4.11 20.80
C ALA A 406 3.12 2.91 20.03
N LEU A 407 3.97 2.18 19.31
CA LEU A 407 3.59 1.00 18.53
C LEU A 407 3.01 -0.13 19.38
N ILE A 408 3.59 -0.42 20.54
CA ILE A 408 3.10 -1.50 21.41
C ILE A 408 1.83 -1.13 22.17
N GLY A 409 1.43 0.14 22.15
CA GLY A 409 0.31 0.63 22.95
C GLY A 409 0.67 0.85 24.41
N PHE A 410 1.86 1.43 24.69
CA PHE A 410 2.23 1.78 26.05
C PHE A 410 1.31 2.90 26.58
N PRO A 411 0.78 2.78 27.81
CA PRO A 411 -0.17 3.75 28.36
C PRO A 411 0.30 5.20 28.27
N GLY A 412 -0.59 6.08 27.84
CA GLY A 412 -0.32 7.51 27.64
C GLY A 412 0.28 7.88 26.28
N PHE A 413 0.71 6.93 25.47
CA PHE A 413 1.15 7.16 24.10
C PHE A 413 -0.01 7.08 23.09
N SER A 414 0.13 7.74 21.95
CA SER A 414 -0.94 7.83 20.94
C SER A 414 -1.44 6.45 20.49
N GLY A 415 -0.54 5.47 20.35
CA GLY A 415 -0.90 4.12 19.95
C GLY A 415 -1.71 3.33 20.99
N PHE A 416 -1.60 3.66 22.27
CA PHE A 416 -2.42 3.09 23.33
C PHE A 416 -3.91 3.40 23.09
N PHE A 417 -4.25 4.66 22.97
CA PHE A 417 -5.62 5.12 22.81
C PHE A 417 -6.28 4.53 21.56
N SER A 418 -5.55 4.49 20.47
CA SER A 418 -6.12 4.01 19.20
C SER A 418 -6.23 2.48 19.13
N LYS A 419 -5.25 1.75 19.68
CA LYS A 419 -5.21 0.29 19.60
C LYS A 419 -6.19 -0.37 20.58
N ASP A 420 -6.25 0.13 21.81
CA ASP A 420 -7.20 -0.37 22.80
C ASP A 420 -8.66 -0.10 22.36
N ALA A 421 -8.93 1.06 21.76
CA ALA A 421 -10.25 1.34 21.19
C ALA A 421 -10.65 0.31 20.12
N ILE A 422 -9.72 -0.13 19.27
CA ILE A 422 -9.99 -1.19 18.28
C ILE A 422 -10.29 -2.52 18.96
N ILE A 423 -9.49 -2.92 19.95
CA ILE A 423 -9.66 -4.20 20.64
C ILE A 423 -11.01 -4.25 21.36
N GLU A 424 -11.38 -3.17 22.05
CA GLU A 424 -12.66 -3.09 22.74
C GLU A 424 -13.83 -3.01 21.74
N ALA A 425 -13.72 -2.26 20.65
CA ALA A 425 -14.77 -2.20 19.63
C ALA A 425 -15.05 -3.59 19.03
N VAL A 426 -14.01 -4.36 18.73
CA VAL A 426 -14.17 -5.71 18.18
C VAL A 426 -14.75 -6.69 19.19
N HIS A 427 -14.46 -6.49 20.48
CA HIS A 427 -15.03 -7.28 21.57
C HIS A 427 -16.55 -7.11 21.66
N HIS A 428 -17.04 -5.90 21.41
CA HIS A 428 -18.47 -5.57 21.42
C HIS A 428 -19.18 -5.78 20.07
N SER A 429 -18.43 -6.14 19.01
CA SER A 429 -19.02 -6.32 17.68
C SER A 429 -19.87 -7.58 17.58
N THR A 430 -21.03 -7.45 16.94
CA THR A 430 -21.97 -8.54 16.62
C THR A 430 -21.71 -9.17 15.25
N ILE A 431 -20.83 -8.57 14.43
CA ILE A 431 -20.48 -9.07 13.09
C ILE A 431 -19.86 -10.47 13.19
N ALA A 432 -20.27 -11.34 12.28
CA ALA A 432 -19.80 -12.73 12.26
C ALA A 432 -18.26 -12.78 12.11
N GLY A 433 -17.59 -13.54 12.98
CA GLY A 433 -16.13 -13.61 13.05
C GLY A 433 -15.49 -12.68 14.08
N SER A 434 -16.25 -11.84 14.78
CA SER A 434 -15.74 -10.92 15.81
C SER A 434 -14.98 -11.65 16.93
N GLY A 435 -15.45 -12.80 17.39
CA GLY A 435 -14.76 -13.62 18.38
C GLY A 435 -13.38 -14.11 17.91
N TYR A 436 -13.28 -14.57 16.66
CA TYR A 436 -12.01 -14.94 16.04
C TYR A 436 -11.07 -13.72 15.96
N ALA A 437 -11.59 -12.60 15.48
CA ALA A 437 -10.81 -11.38 15.34
C ALA A 437 -10.32 -10.86 16.69
N TYR A 438 -11.18 -10.84 17.72
CA TYR A 438 -10.83 -10.40 19.06
C TYR A 438 -9.61 -11.17 19.63
N TRP A 439 -9.64 -12.49 19.58
CA TRP A 439 -8.55 -13.30 20.11
C TRP A 439 -7.24 -13.11 19.34
N LEU A 440 -7.31 -12.95 18.02
CA LEU A 440 -6.11 -12.74 17.23
C LEU A 440 -5.50 -11.34 17.43
N VAL A 441 -6.32 -10.27 17.50
CA VAL A 441 -5.79 -8.92 17.76
C VAL A 441 -5.27 -8.82 19.19
N LEU A 442 -5.93 -9.44 20.16
CA LEU A 442 -5.49 -9.47 21.55
C LEU A 442 -4.14 -10.19 21.69
N ALA A 443 -4.01 -11.40 21.13
CA ALA A 443 -2.73 -12.12 21.09
C ALA A 443 -1.65 -11.37 20.31
N GLY A 444 -2.04 -10.65 19.26
CA GLY A 444 -1.19 -9.79 18.44
C GLY A 444 -0.52 -8.66 19.24
N VAL A 445 -1.09 -8.22 20.36
CA VAL A 445 -0.47 -7.22 21.25
C VAL A 445 0.85 -7.75 21.82
N PHE A 446 0.84 -8.99 22.35
CA PHE A 446 2.04 -9.65 22.86
C PHE A 446 3.10 -9.82 21.77
N VAL A 447 2.69 -10.29 20.60
CA VAL A 447 3.57 -10.49 19.43
C VAL A 447 4.20 -9.16 19.00
N THR A 448 3.41 -8.08 18.95
CA THR A 448 3.88 -6.74 18.61
C THR A 448 4.96 -6.24 19.57
N ALA A 449 4.75 -6.40 20.87
CA ALA A 449 5.73 -6.00 21.88
C ALA A 449 7.02 -6.84 21.78
N LEU A 450 6.89 -8.14 21.57
CA LEU A 450 8.02 -9.05 21.47
C LEU A 450 8.95 -8.72 20.28
N TYR A 451 8.43 -8.60 19.05
CA TYR A 451 9.30 -8.31 17.90
C TYR A 451 9.85 -6.88 17.90
N SER A 452 9.07 -5.91 18.38
CA SER A 452 9.50 -4.52 18.44
C SER A 452 10.66 -4.32 19.39
N PHE A 453 10.56 -4.87 20.60
CA PHE A 453 11.63 -4.77 21.59
C PHE A 453 12.78 -5.74 21.33
N ARG A 454 12.56 -6.89 20.66
CA ARG A 454 13.66 -7.68 20.09
C ARG A 454 14.55 -6.82 19.18
N MET A 455 13.96 -6.16 18.21
CA MET A 455 14.69 -5.26 17.31
C MET A 455 15.37 -4.13 18.10
N PHE A 456 14.64 -3.46 18.98
CA PHE A 456 15.15 -2.34 19.76
C PHE A 456 16.36 -2.72 20.62
N PHE A 457 16.30 -3.83 21.34
CA PHE A 457 17.41 -4.28 22.20
C PHE A 457 18.62 -4.72 21.37
N LEU A 458 18.42 -5.44 20.28
CA LEU A 458 19.52 -5.88 19.43
C LEU A 458 20.25 -4.70 18.75
N VAL A 459 19.53 -3.66 18.35
CA VAL A 459 20.11 -2.48 17.69
C VAL A 459 20.80 -1.57 18.68
N PHE A 460 20.12 -1.17 19.75
CA PHE A 460 20.56 -0.06 20.60
C PHE A 460 21.31 -0.49 21.86
N HIS A 461 21.15 -1.74 22.30
CA HIS A 461 21.78 -2.27 23.50
C HIS A 461 22.83 -3.34 23.14
N GLY A 462 23.49 -3.92 24.14
CA GLY A 462 24.54 -4.91 23.95
C GLY A 462 25.93 -4.31 23.88
N GLU A 463 26.91 -5.12 23.41
CA GLU A 463 28.34 -4.83 23.52
C GLU A 463 28.89 -3.87 22.45
N GLY A 464 28.13 -3.56 21.42
CA GLY A 464 28.50 -2.67 20.32
C GLY A 464 28.49 -3.36 18.96
N PRO A 465 28.67 -2.59 17.86
CA PRO A 465 28.69 -3.14 16.51
C PRO A 465 29.77 -4.22 16.35
N ARG A 466 29.45 -5.27 15.59
CA ARG A 466 30.39 -6.35 15.29
C ARG A 466 31.44 -5.95 14.27
N ASP A 467 31.13 -4.98 13.42
CA ASP A 467 32.05 -4.39 12.45
C ASP A 467 32.83 -3.25 13.14
N GLU A 468 34.13 -3.45 13.32
CA GLU A 468 35.03 -2.44 13.92
C GLU A 468 35.10 -1.17 13.05
N HIS A 469 35.05 -1.28 11.71
CA HIS A 469 35.08 -0.13 10.81
C HIS A 469 33.79 0.71 10.98
N ALA A 470 32.63 0.08 11.11
CA ALA A 470 31.38 0.78 11.40
C ALA A 470 31.43 1.49 12.76
N LYS A 471 32.05 0.86 13.78
CA LYS A 471 32.17 1.41 15.14
C LYS A 471 32.99 2.69 15.18
N ASP A 472 34.09 2.76 14.44
CA ASP A 472 35.01 3.92 14.44
C ASP A 472 34.38 5.17 13.77
N HIS A 473 33.42 4.96 12.88
CA HIS A 473 32.73 6.04 12.16
C HIS A 473 31.30 6.30 12.65
N LEU A 474 30.83 5.55 13.64
CA LEU A 474 29.46 5.68 14.14
C LEU A 474 29.28 6.99 14.89
N HIS A 475 28.38 7.84 14.42
CA HIS A 475 28.03 9.11 15.02
C HIS A 475 26.55 9.45 14.73
N GLU A 476 26.00 10.41 15.47
CA GLU A 476 24.62 10.86 15.25
C GLU A 476 24.45 11.43 13.84
N SER A 477 23.30 11.17 13.25
CA SER A 477 22.94 11.70 11.94
C SER A 477 22.84 13.23 11.93
N PRO A 478 23.03 13.90 10.78
CA PRO A 478 22.97 15.35 10.68
C PRO A 478 21.58 15.91 11.05
N LYS A 479 21.49 17.21 11.38
CA LYS A 479 20.24 17.85 11.83
C LYS A 479 19.08 17.71 10.84
N VAL A 480 19.34 17.68 9.55
CA VAL A 480 18.30 17.45 8.51
C VAL A 480 17.65 16.07 8.61
N VAL A 481 18.31 15.13 9.27
CA VAL A 481 17.77 13.79 9.58
C VAL A 481 17.11 13.77 10.96
N THR A 482 17.76 14.33 11.99
CA THR A 482 17.28 14.22 13.37
C THR A 482 16.11 15.15 13.69
N VAL A 483 16.01 16.34 13.06
CA VAL A 483 14.87 17.24 13.26
C VAL A 483 13.53 16.60 12.85
N PRO A 484 13.38 15.99 11.66
CA PRO A 484 12.17 15.24 11.33
C PRO A 484 11.82 14.13 12.32
N LEU A 485 12.82 13.41 12.89
CA LEU A 485 12.57 12.40 13.92
C LEU A 485 11.91 13.03 15.16
N ILE A 486 12.42 14.17 15.62
CA ILE A 486 11.86 14.88 16.78
C ILE A 486 10.44 15.38 16.47
N LEU A 487 10.22 15.97 15.29
CA LEU A 487 8.91 16.47 14.87
C LEU A 487 7.85 15.35 14.80
N LEU A 488 8.22 14.15 14.37
CA LEU A 488 7.33 12.99 14.33
C LEU A 488 7.13 12.33 15.70
N ALA A 489 8.11 12.45 16.60
CA ALA A 489 8.01 11.90 17.96
C ALA A 489 6.94 12.62 18.80
N ILE A 490 6.75 13.92 18.62
CA ILE A 490 5.77 14.73 19.38
C ILE A 490 4.34 14.18 19.18
N PRO A 491 3.78 14.09 17.97
CA PRO A 491 2.45 13.53 17.76
C PRO A 491 2.37 12.03 18.10
N SER A 492 3.46 11.29 17.97
CA SER A 492 3.50 9.86 18.36
C SER A 492 3.25 9.66 19.86
N VAL A 493 3.59 10.64 20.69
CA VAL A 493 3.34 10.61 22.14
C VAL A 493 1.98 11.23 22.47
N PHE A 494 1.71 12.45 22.01
CA PHE A 494 0.64 13.27 22.58
C PHE A 494 -0.67 13.29 21.77
N LEU A 495 -0.61 13.06 20.44
CA LEU A 495 -1.76 13.30 19.57
C LEU A 495 -2.96 12.41 19.93
N GLY A 496 -2.73 11.16 20.28
CA GLY A 496 -3.80 10.23 20.64
C GLY A 496 -4.62 10.73 21.83
N TYR A 497 -3.95 11.13 22.90
CA TYR A 497 -4.62 11.69 24.09
C TYR A 497 -5.38 12.97 23.78
N LEU A 498 -4.76 13.87 23.01
CA LEU A 498 -5.35 15.19 22.72
C LEU A 498 -6.58 15.12 21.81
N THR A 499 -6.73 14.05 21.03
CA THR A 499 -7.78 14.00 19.99
C THR A 499 -8.82 12.88 20.20
N ILE A 500 -8.60 11.98 21.16
CA ILE A 500 -9.50 10.82 21.35
C ILE A 500 -10.93 11.24 21.67
N ASP A 501 -11.12 12.18 22.59
CA ASP A 501 -12.46 12.61 23.02
C ASP A 501 -13.23 13.27 21.87
N THR A 502 -12.55 14.01 21.01
CA THR A 502 -13.16 14.66 19.85
C THR A 502 -13.42 13.66 18.72
N MET A 503 -12.48 12.77 18.41
CA MET A 503 -12.52 11.93 17.22
C MET A 503 -13.28 10.61 17.43
N LEU A 504 -13.19 10.00 18.62
CA LEU A 504 -13.85 8.72 18.88
C LEU A 504 -15.15 8.86 19.69
N PHE A 505 -15.16 9.75 20.66
CA PHE A 505 -16.29 9.92 21.57
C PHE A 505 -17.13 11.16 21.28
N GLY A 506 -16.66 12.00 20.33
CA GLY A 506 -17.37 13.16 19.83
C GLY A 506 -17.96 12.94 18.43
N ASP A 507 -18.44 14.05 17.87
CA ASP A 507 -19.17 14.07 16.60
C ASP A 507 -18.29 14.35 15.38
N TRP A 508 -16.95 14.22 15.52
CA TRP A 508 -16.00 14.62 14.50
C TRP A 508 -16.27 14.02 13.12
N PHE A 509 -16.59 12.72 13.05
CA PHE A 509 -16.76 12.02 11.78
C PHE A 509 -18.22 11.85 11.32
N LYS A 510 -19.20 12.47 11.97
CA LYS A 510 -20.63 12.26 11.66
C LYS A 510 -21.03 12.62 10.23
N ASP A 511 -20.35 13.56 9.60
CA ASP A 511 -20.60 13.97 8.21
C ASP A 511 -19.91 13.09 7.16
N ALA A 512 -18.96 12.26 7.57
CA ALA A 512 -18.05 11.54 6.69
C ALA A 512 -18.16 10.01 6.79
N LEU A 513 -18.57 9.49 7.95
CA LEU A 513 -18.65 8.06 8.23
C LEU A 513 -20.08 7.69 8.62
N TYR A 514 -20.58 6.63 8.00
CA TYR A 514 -21.93 6.10 8.28
C TYR A 514 -21.82 4.78 9.02
N VAL A 515 -22.56 4.64 10.11
CA VAL A 515 -22.67 3.41 10.91
C VAL A 515 -24.14 3.15 11.23
N LEU A 516 -24.61 1.94 11.02
CA LEU A 516 -25.93 1.52 11.48
C LEU A 516 -25.99 1.48 13.01
N PRO A 517 -27.08 1.91 13.64
CA PRO A 517 -27.19 1.93 15.11
C PRO A 517 -26.94 0.56 15.76
N GLU A 518 -27.29 -0.53 15.08
CA GLU A 518 -27.07 -1.93 15.51
C GLU A 518 -25.62 -2.37 15.44
N HIS A 519 -24.78 -1.67 14.65
CA HIS A 519 -23.34 -1.94 14.49
C HIS A 519 -22.47 -0.94 15.24
N ASP A 520 -23.03 0.02 15.98
CA ASP A 520 -22.27 1.06 16.67
C ASP A 520 -21.54 0.52 17.90
N THR A 521 -20.39 -0.08 17.66
CA THR A 521 -19.51 -0.64 18.69
C THR A 521 -18.80 0.44 19.51
N LEU A 522 -18.58 1.63 18.94
CA LEU A 522 -17.91 2.72 19.64
C LEU A 522 -18.79 3.35 20.73
N ALA A 523 -20.09 3.36 20.56
CA ALA A 523 -21.02 3.76 21.62
C ALA A 523 -20.89 2.86 22.86
N ALA A 524 -20.70 1.55 22.67
CA ALA A 524 -20.45 0.61 23.77
C ALA A 524 -19.10 0.89 24.47
N VAL A 525 -18.04 1.16 23.69
CA VAL A 525 -16.73 1.53 24.24
C VAL A 525 -16.84 2.84 25.04
N GLN A 526 -17.52 3.85 24.50
CA GLN A 526 -17.74 5.13 25.18
C GLN A 526 -18.49 4.97 26.50
N ALA A 527 -19.51 4.11 26.53
CA ALA A 527 -20.26 3.83 27.74
C ALA A 527 -19.40 3.19 28.85
N MET A 528 -18.33 2.47 28.48
CA MET A 528 -17.42 1.82 29.41
C MET A 528 -16.34 2.77 29.96
N VAL A 529 -15.72 3.56 29.07
CA VAL A 529 -14.53 4.36 29.44
C VAL A 529 -14.81 5.85 29.57
N HIS A 530 -15.89 6.35 29.02
CA HIS A 530 -16.40 7.74 29.04
C HIS A 530 -15.48 8.80 28.40
N SER A 531 -14.15 8.65 28.49
CA SER A 531 -13.16 9.63 28.00
C SER A 531 -11.79 9.01 27.88
N GLY A 532 -10.83 9.77 27.32
CA GLY A 532 -9.42 9.40 27.30
C GLY A 532 -8.82 9.21 28.69
N ASP A 533 -9.22 10.01 29.67
CA ASP A 533 -8.83 9.81 31.08
C ASP A 533 -9.39 8.51 31.66
N GLY A 534 -10.63 8.17 31.29
CA GLY A 534 -11.24 6.89 31.64
C GLY A 534 -10.46 5.71 31.07
N MET A 535 -10.01 5.78 29.82
CA MET A 535 -9.15 4.74 29.25
C MET A 535 -7.84 4.56 30.01
N LEU A 536 -7.19 5.65 30.42
CA LEU A 536 -6.00 5.60 31.28
C LEU A 536 -6.30 4.96 32.63
N GLY A 537 -7.45 5.27 33.23
CA GLY A 537 -7.91 4.66 34.48
C GLY A 537 -8.15 3.15 34.37
N HIS A 538 -8.64 2.67 33.22
CA HIS A 538 -8.87 1.26 32.93
C HIS A 538 -7.62 0.47 32.53
N THR A 539 -6.46 1.11 32.36
CA THR A 539 -5.21 0.46 31.88
C THR A 539 -4.88 -0.82 32.65
N PHE A 540 -4.91 -0.78 33.99
CA PHE A 540 -4.55 -1.93 34.82
C PHE A 540 -5.63 -3.02 34.89
N ALA A 541 -6.82 -2.77 34.38
CA ALA A 541 -7.86 -3.76 34.18
C ALA A 541 -7.79 -4.43 32.80
N SER A 542 -7.10 -3.82 31.83
CA SER A 542 -6.99 -4.30 30.45
C SER A 542 -6.01 -5.48 30.33
N VAL A 543 -6.48 -6.58 29.75
CA VAL A 543 -5.64 -7.75 29.41
C VAL A 543 -4.57 -7.35 28.37
N ALA A 544 -4.88 -6.43 27.46
CA ALA A 544 -3.94 -5.95 26.45
C ALA A 544 -2.68 -5.32 27.09
N PHE A 545 -2.83 -4.56 28.19
CA PHE A 545 -1.69 -4.01 28.92
C PHE A 545 -0.72 -5.09 29.41
N TYR A 546 -1.23 -6.13 30.07
CA TYR A 546 -0.39 -7.22 30.58
C TYR A 546 0.28 -8.02 29.46
N LEU A 547 -0.40 -8.20 28.32
CA LEU A 547 0.19 -8.83 27.14
C LEU A 547 1.30 -7.99 26.53
N ALA A 548 1.12 -6.67 26.42
CA ALA A 548 2.16 -5.76 25.95
C ALA A 548 3.39 -5.79 26.87
N MET A 549 3.18 -5.67 28.19
CA MET A 549 4.27 -5.73 29.18
C MET A 549 4.93 -7.11 29.21
N GLY A 550 4.16 -8.18 29.08
CA GLY A 550 4.67 -9.55 28.99
C GLY A 550 5.57 -9.77 27.77
N GLY A 551 5.17 -9.27 26.60
CA GLY A 551 5.98 -9.33 25.38
C GLY A 551 7.27 -8.53 25.49
N LEU A 552 7.21 -7.31 26.06
CA LEU A 552 8.39 -6.49 26.35
C LEU A 552 9.33 -7.17 27.35
N ALA A 553 8.80 -7.68 28.47
CA ALA A 553 9.59 -8.36 29.49
C ALA A 553 10.27 -9.63 28.94
N LEU A 554 9.56 -10.40 28.10
CA LEU A 554 10.12 -11.58 27.46
C LEU A 554 11.23 -11.18 26.47
N ALA A 555 11.04 -10.13 25.67
CA ALA A 555 12.09 -9.62 24.79
C ALA A 555 13.32 -9.18 25.58
N PHE A 556 13.14 -8.46 26.69
CA PHE A 556 14.25 -8.06 27.56
C PHE A 556 14.99 -9.28 28.13
N TYR A 557 14.26 -10.26 28.65
CA TYR A 557 14.86 -11.47 29.20
C TYR A 557 15.65 -12.26 28.16
N LEU A 558 15.07 -12.51 26.98
CA LEU A 558 15.67 -13.32 25.91
C LEU A 558 16.89 -12.66 25.25
N TYR A 559 16.90 -11.34 25.10
CA TYR A 559 17.95 -10.67 24.32
C TYR A 559 18.93 -9.86 25.17
N MET A 560 18.61 -9.59 26.44
CA MET A 560 19.51 -8.84 27.33
C MET A 560 20.07 -9.70 28.49
N ILE A 561 19.27 -10.63 29.02
CA ILE A 561 19.68 -11.44 30.18
C ILE A 561 20.21 -12.81 29.74
N ASN A 562 19.48 -13.52 28.87
CA ASN A 562 19.81 -14.90 28.50
C ASN A 562 19.66 -15.13 26.97
N PRO A 563 20.59 -14.62 26.14
CA PRO A 563 20.55 -14.83 24.69
C PRO A 563 20.63 -16.29 24.24
N ALA A 564 21.30 -17.15 25.05
CA ALA A 564 21.41 -18.57 24.75
C ALA A 564 20.05 -19.29 24.77
N LEU A 565 19.11 -18.81 25.60
CA LEU A 565 17.75 -19.36 25.63
C LEU A 565 16.97 -19.06 24.33
N ALA A 566 17.15 -17.88 23.77
CA ALA A 566 16.53 -17.53 22.49
C ALA A 566 16.98 -18.50 21.37
N GLU A 567 18.28 -18.83 21.33
CA GLU A 567 18.81 -19.78 20.36
C GLU A 567 18.33 -21.22 20.62
N LYS A 568 18.24 -21.62 21.87
CA LYS A 568 17.66 -22.91 22.26
C LYS A 568 16.20 -23.03 21.83
N ILE A 569 15.37 -22.00 22.06
CA ILE A 569 13.97 -21.97 21.63
C ILE A 569 13.89 -22.10 20.10
N LYS A 570 14.69 -21.33 19.35
CA LYS A 570 14.78 -21.42 17.88
C LYS A 570 15.07 -22.86 17.44
N ASN A 571 16.05 -23.51 18.04
CA ASN A 571 16.46 -24.87 17.67
C ASN A 571 15.41 -25.91 18.05
N THR A 572 14.74 -25.75 19.21
CA THR A 572 13.66 -26.65 19.65
C THR A 572 12.42 -26.51 18.78
N LEU A 573 12.07 -25.29 18.39
CA LEU A 573 10.92 -24.97 17.52
C LEU A 573 11.34 -24.79 16.05
N ALA A 574 12.39 -25.48 15.59
CA ALA A 574 12.92 -25.33 14.23
C ALA A 574 11.86 -25.49 13.11
N PRO A 575 10.89 -26.43 13.18
CA PRO A 575 9.84 -26.51 12.17
C PRO A 575 8.99 -25.24 12.11
N LEU A 576 8.57 -24.71 13.25
CA LEU A 576 7.78 -23.47 13.33
C LEU A 576 8.61 -22.27 12.85
N HIS A 577 9.88 -22.19 13.28
CA HIS A 577 10.80 -21.15 12.77
C HIS A 577 10.91 -21.20 11.26
N THR A 578 11.02 -22.39 10.64
CA THR A 578 11.07 -22.54 9.18
C THR A 578 9.80 -22.06 8.49
N VAL A 579 8.62 -22.34 9.05
CA VAL A 579 7.33 -21.84 8.53
C VAL A 579 7.31 -20.31 8.49
N LEU A 580 7.76 -19.66 9.58
CA LEU A 580 7.80 -18.20 9.68
C LEU A 580 8.89 -17.59 8.79
N ASP A 581 10.07 -18.19 8.73
CA ASP A 581 11.19 -17.74 7.89
C ASP A 581 10.83 -17.83 6.40
N LYS A 582 10.12 -18.89 6.00
CA LYS A 582 9.54 -19.07 4.67
C LYS A 582 8.24 -18.30 4.43
N LYS A 583 7.83 -17.46 5.37
CA LYS A 583 6.64 -16.60 5.24
C LYS A 583 5.40 -17.38 4.79
N TYR A 584 5.19 -18.57 5.37
CA TYR A 584 4.12 -19.52 5.01
C TYR A 584 4.14 -19.99 3.56
N TRP A 585 5.27 -19.92 2.86
CA TRP A 585 5.49 -20.29 1.45
C TRP A 585 4.60 -19.56 0.43
N PHE A 586 4.03 -18.41 0.76
CA PHE A 586 3.22 -17.64 -0.21
C PHE A 586 4.03 -17.28 -1.46
N ASP A 587 5.29 -16.87 -1.30
CA ASP A 587 6.15 -16.49 -2.41
C ASP A 587 6.43 -17.69 -3.34
N GLU A 588 6.73 -18.86 -2.78
CA GLU A 588 7.00 -20.08 -3.53
C GLU A 588 5.75 -20.56 -4.29
N VAL A 589 4.59 -20.52 -3.63
CA VAL A 589 3.31 -20.88 -4.27
C VAL A 589 3.01 -19.94 -5.43
N TYR A 590 3.16 -18.64 -5.24
CA TYR A 590 2.91 -17.66 -6.31
C TYR A 590 3.87 -17.80 -7.48
N GLN A 591 5.14 -18.09 -7.21
CA GLN A 591 6.12 -18.35 -8.26
C GLN A 591 5.81 -19.65 -9.03
N ALA A 592 5.42 -20.73 -8.35
CA ALA A 592 5.12 -22.02 -8.95
C ALA A 592 3.80 -22.00 -9.74
N VAL A 593 2.73 -21.44 -9.16
CA VAL A 593 1.39 -21.49 -9.75
C VAL A 593 1.20 -20.36 -10.77
N PHE A 594 1.32 -19.12 -10.34
CA PHE A 594 0.98 -17.98 -11.21
C PHE A 594 2.11 -17.63 -12.18
N ALA A 595 3.34 -17.43 -11.69
CA ALA A 595 4.42 -16.99 -12.55
C ALA A 595 4.91 -18.09 -13.50
N ALA A 596 5.11 -19.32 -13.02
CA ALA A 596 5.50 -20.45 -13.87
C ALA A 596 4.35 -20.89 -14.78
N GLY A 597 3.10 -20.91 -14.27
CA GLY A 597 1.91 -21.20 -15.07
C GLY A 597 1.74 -20.23 -16.23
N SER A 598 1.80 -18.91 -15.97
CA SER A 598 1.70 -17.89 -17.03
C SER A 598 2.81 -18.02 -18.07
N ARG A 599 4.08 -18.25 -17.64
CA ARG A 599 5.20 -18.51 -18.56
C ARG A 599 4.99 -19.81 -19.38
N GLY A 600 4.42 -20.85 -18.75
CA GLY A 600 4.08 -22.11 -19.42
C GLY A 600 3.04 -21.93 -20.51
N ILE A 601 1.93 -21.24 -20.18
CA ILE A 601 0.86 -20.90 -21.14
C ILE A 601 1.42 -20.02 -22.27
N GLY A 602 2.20 -18.98 -21.93
CA GLY A 602 2.82 -18.12 -22.93
C GLY A 602 3.76 -18.87 -23.87
N LYS A 603 4.56 -19.80 -23.36
CA LYS A 603 5.41 -20.67 -24.18
C LYS A 603 4.61 -21.59 -25.09
N PHE A 604 3.53 -22.17 -24.58
CA PHE A 604 2.63 -22.99 -25.37
C PHE A 604 1.97 -22.20 -26.50
N LEU A 605 1.40 -21.05 -26.20
CA LEU A 605 0.78 -20.17 -27.20
C LEU A 605 1.79 -19.71 -28.26
N TRP A 606 3.00 -19.34 -27.84
CA TRP A 606 4.06 -18.97 -28.77
C TRP A 606 4.47 -20.14 -29.68
N LEU A 607 4.71 -21.34 -29.13
CA LEU A 607 5.17 -22.48 -29.91
C LEU A 607 4.09 -23.02 -30.86
N VAL A 608 2.86 -23.17 -30.37
CA VAL A 608 1.75 -23.76 -31.13
C VAL A 608 1.04 -22.68 -31.95
N GLY A 609 0.67 -21.56 -31.34
CA GLY A 609 -0.06 -20.47 -31.99
C GLY A 609 0.83 -19.72 -32.98
N ASP A 610 1.83 -19.01 -32.47
CA ASP A 610 2.62 -18.10 -33.34
C ASP A 610 3.50 -18.90 -34.30
N ARG A 611 4.41 -19.75 -33.78
CA ARG A 611 5.35 -20.49 -34.64
C ARG A 611 4.71 -21.61 -35.46
N GLY A 612 3.78 -22.36 -34.86
CA GLY A 612 3.16 -23.53 -35.54
C GLY A 612 2.07 -23.11 -36.50
N LEU A 613 1.02 -22.46 -36.02
CA LEU A 613 -0.16 -22.13 -36.80
C LEU A 613 0.05 -20.91 -37.69
N ILE A 614 0.48 -19.77 -37.09
CA ILE A 614 0.60 -18.52 -37.84
C ILE A 614 1.78 -18.57 -38.79
N ASP A 615 3.00 -18.64 -38.26
CA ASP A 615 4.22 -18.59 -39.08
C ASP A 615 4.37 -19.89 -39.91
N GLY A 616 4.21 -21.05 -39.31
CA GLY A 616 4.46 -22.33 -39.96
C GLY A 616 3.38 -22.69 -41.01
N LEU A 617 2.13 -22.74 -40.59
CA LEU A 617 1.04 -23.20 -41.46
C LEU A 617 0.49 -22.06 -42.34
N ALA A 618 0.09 -20.93 -41.74
CA ALA A 618 -0.57 -19.87 -42.49
C ALA A 618 0.40 -19.10 -43.38
N VAL A 619 1.50 -18.55 -42.86
CA VAL A 619 2.43 -17.73 -43.63
C VAL A 619 3.34 -18.58 -44.52
N ASN A 620 4.19 -19.39 -43.89
CA ASN A 620 5.17 -20.18 -44.64
C ASN A 620 4.50 -21.34 -45.45
N GLY A 621 3.44 -21.96 -44.89
CA GLY A 621 2.68 -23.01 -45.55
C GLY A 621 2.00 -22.52 -46.80
N SER A 622 1.39 -21.35 -46.81
CA SER A 622 0.81 -20.75 -48.01
C SER A 622 1.88 -20.38 -49.05
N ALA A 623 3.01 -19.83 -48.62
CA ALA A 623 4.14 -19.54 -49.50
C ALA A 623 4.73 -20.80 -50.12
N HIS A 624 4.90 -21.87 -49.33
CA HIS A 624 5.35 -23.18 -49.84
C HIS A 624 4.34 -23.80 -50.81
N THR A 625 3.04 -23.69 -50.53
CA THR A 625 1.96 -24.17 -51.41
C THR A 625 1.98 -23.45 -52.74
N VAL A 626 2.11 -22.11 -52.74
CA VAL A 626 2.24 -21.32 -53.96
C VAL A 626 3.53 -21.69 -54.72
N GLY A 627 4.66 -21.85 -54.03
CA GLY A 627 5.92 -22.29 -54.61
C GLY A 627 5.82 -23.69 -55.25
N TRP A 628 5.15 -24.62 -54.56
CA TRP A 628 4.88 -25.96 -55.07
C TRP A 628 3.97 -25.92 -56.32
N LEU A 629 2.86 -25.20 -56.29
CA LEU A 629 1.99 -25.01 -57.45
C LEU A 629 2.77 -24.36 -58.61
N ALA A 630 3.56 -23.33 -58.35
CA ALA A 630 4.39 -22.70 -59.38
C ALA A 630 5.37 -23.70 -60.03
N SER A 631 5.95 -24.61 -59.24
CA SER A 631 6.84 -25.68 -59.76
C SER A 631 6.11 -26.64 -60.68
N ILE A 632 4.87 -27.02 -60.37
CA ILE A 632 4.03 -27.86 -61.23
C ILE A 632 3.67 -27.14 -62.53
N VAL A 633 3.18 -25.89 -62.41
CA VAL A 633 2.81 -25.06 -63.57
C VAL A 633 4.01 -24.83 -64.48
N ARG A 634 5.20 -24.67 -63.97
CA ARG A 634 6.43 -24.52 -64.76
C ARG A 634 6.68 -25.73 -65.68
N HIS A 635 6.33 -26.96 -65.31
CA HIS A 635 6.50 -28.14 -66.12
C HIS A 635 5.56 -28.14 -67.34
N VAL A 636 4.46 -27.40 -67.30
CA VAL A 636 3.55 -27.22 -68.46
C VAL A 636 4.24 -26.40 -69.55
N GLN A 637 5.19 -25.54 -69.17
CA GLN A 637 6.01 -24.75 -70.09
C GLN A 637 7.24 -25.55 -70.55
N THR A 638 7.05 -26.42 -71.54
CA THR A 638 8.11 -27.31 -72.03
C THR A 638 9.18 -26.60 -72.87
N GLY A 639 8.95 -25.37 -73.31
CA GLY A 639 9.83 -24.62 -74.19
C GLY A 639 9.84 -25.05 -75.65
N TYR A 640 9.12 -26.14 -75.97
CA TYR A 640 9.04 -26.65 -77.35
C TYR A 640 7.77 -26.11 -78.04
N LEU A 641 7.95 -25.38 -79.12
CA LEU A 641 6.85 -24.71 -79.88
C LEU A 641 5.74 -25.68 -80.30
N TYR A 642 6.08 -26.89 -80.72
CA TYR A 642 5.13 -27.91 -81.16
C TYR A 642 4.20 -28.39 -80.05
N HIS A 643 4.62 -28.44 -78.81
CA HIS A 643 3.74 -28.76 -77.67
C HIS A 643 2.64 -27.74 -77.48
N TYR A 644 2.98 -26.46 -77.60
CA TYR A 644 2.00 -25.38 -77.50
C TYR A 644 1.03 -25.37 -78.72
N ALA A 645 1.56 -25.66 -79.94
CA ALA A 645 0.73 -25.76 -81.16
C ALA A 645 -0.28 -26.91 -81.02
N ILE A 646 0.14 -28.10 -80.57
CA ILE A 646 -0.76 -29.23 -80.31
C ILE A 646 -1.80 -28.88 -79.24
N ALA A 647 -1.40 -28.26 -78.13
CA ALA A 647 -2.32 -27.88 -77.05
C ALA A 647 -3.38 -26.86 -77.56
N MET A 648 -2.98 -25.91 -78.39
CA MET A 648 -3.91 -24.96 -79.00
C MET A 648 -4.88 -25.62 -79.97
N ILE A 649 -4.41 -26.56 -80.81
CA ILE A 649 -5.26 -27.32 -81.73
C ILE A 649 -6.26 -28.16 -80.94
N LEU A 650 -5.84 -28.87 -79.90
CA LEU A 650 -6.71 -29.65 -79.04
C LEU A 650 -7.73 -28.77 -78.31
N GLY A 651 -7.30 -27.64 -77.79
CA GLY A 651 -8.19 -26.68 -77.13
C GLY A 651 -9.23 -26.08 -78.10
N LEU A 652 -8.80 -25.78 -79.37
CA LEU A 652 -9.71 -25.32 -80.39
C LEU A 652 -10.72 -26.40 -80.79
N LEU A 653 -10.26 -27.63 -80.93
CA LEU A 653 -11.13 -28.76 -81.21
C LEU A 653 -12.16 -28.99 -80.10
N LEU A 654 -11.76 -28.94 -78.87
CA LEU A 654 -12.65 -29.03 -77.70
C LEU A 654 -13.69 -27.89 -77.66
N LEU A 655 -13.26 -26.65 -77.90
CA LEU A 655 -14.15 -25.49 -77.97
C LEU A 655 -15.14 -25.62 -79.15
N LEU A 656 -14.69 -26.02 -80.32
CA LEU A 656 -15.57 -26.26 -81.49
C LEU A 656 -16.55 -27.37 -81.23
N THR A 657 -16.09 -28.46 -80.65
CA THR A 657 -16.97 -29.59 -80.28
C THR A 657 -18.03 -29.16 -79.26
N TRP A 658 -17.60 -28.39 -78.24
CA TRP A 658 -18.53 -27.82 -77.28
C TRP A 658 -19.57 -26.94 -77.95
N PHE A 659 -19.13 -26.05 -78.83
CA PHE A 659 -20.00 -25.07 -79.51
C PHE A 659 -20.95 -25.67 -80.53
N VAL A 660 -20.57 -26.82 -81.10
CA VAL A 660 -21.42 -27.54 -82.10
C VAL A 660 -22.39 -28.50 -81.45
N TYR A 661 -22.08 -29.11 -80.32
CA TYR A 661 -22.88 -30.20 -79.67
C TYR A 661 -23.58 -29.75 -78.38
N LEU A 662 -23.23 -28.55 -77.79
CA LEU A 662 -23.93 -27.91 -76.68
C LEU A 662 -24.47 -26.60 -77.10
#